data_ba0baf45a24cacf0fd92cb3ed979670a
#
_entry.id   ba0baf45a24cacf0fd92cb3ed979670a
#
_cell.length_a   1.000
_cell.length_b   1.000
_cell.length_c   1.000
_cell.angle_alpha   90.00
_cell.angle_beta   90.00
_cell.angle_gamma   90.00
#
_symmetry.space_group_name_H-M   'P 1'
#
loop_
_entity.id
_entity.type
_entity.pdbx_description
1 polymer ?
#
loop_
_entity_poly.entity_id
_entity_poly.type
_entity_poly.pdbx_seq_one_letter_code
_entity_poly.pdbx_strand_id
1 'polypeptide(L)'
;MKKAKSSLFFVMIVIVGIYALSMNAEIAKAAATYYVSTSGDDTNGTGTNSKPWKTIQKAADTMVAGDTCIIRGGTYRETVTLSKSGTATSPITFQAYKGETVTVSGTDPVSGWTKYAGSIYSAPMTESLGSKDQIFVNGQMQIEARWPNSTTLNLLNPTLGKADSGSNKTIVDAELNKEKGYWVGKTLWCVPGAGYKSYSSTITASAPGSITFDEIGAAAAAGDSYYITGDLQELDSAGEWYFDTKTNRLYLWAPGGADPNTISVEAKKRVYAFDLSSCSYINVTGINIFGATIRMSGSNYCKVSNMTAEYISHDTDVTKQYNTGIFMSGTYNEVSNSTITYSSGNLISIQGTGNKVINNLIHEADYSASDLPAIYLLGANHLISHNTVYNAGRHIIFIPTQNSRIQYNNLYNAGKLTRDCGIIYEFGWDGQGTVIHHNYIHDNLAKNYSGSGIYLDNGSRGYIVHHNVVWGNYTGIRLNTPSNFNLIYNNTTYSSGNVGYWGSNFAADMYGDRIFNNIFTTAFTLPGTQTYGNNITAGTNPVFVNPLEYNFRIQPNSPAIDAGIVIPGITDGYVGSAPDIGAYEYGGTDWIAGHNFISPPNPVFESVSLLYTNKVRQGGFENGVISPWVKTHSGTAESVSVPRSVSKSVRLGTGEDGIKQVLSGLSPNTSYVCTAWVKADSGEKIKIGVTSFGGIESNITSSSTTWTMISVPFTTGASAASAEIYAYKPSGTAYVYVDDFGVVEK
;
A
#
# COMPACT_ATOMS: atom_id res chain seq x y z
N MET A 1 -70.64 -32.37 9.06
CA MET A 1 -69.35 -32.89 9.50
C MET A 1 -68.12 -32.36 8.69
N LYS A 2 -68.27 -31.71 7.55
CA LYS A 2 -67.13 -31.17 6.76
C LYS A 2 -66.66 -29.75 7.16
N LYS A 3 -67.45 -28.98 7.90
CA LYS A 3 -67.05 -27.60 8.37
C LYS A 3 -66.29 -27.56 9.67
N ALA A 4 -66.36 -28.60 10.50
CA ALA A 4 -65.63 -28.64 11.77
C ALA A 4 -64.13 -29.05 11.63
N LYS A 5 -63.75 -29.76 10.57
CA LYS A 5 -62.36 -30.16 10.32
C LYS A 5 -61.46 -29.03 9.77
N SER A 6 -62.06 -28.04 9.07
CA SER A 6 -61.32 -26.91 8.50
C SER A 6 -60.91 -25.88 9.56
N SER A 7 -61.75 -25.67 10.58
CA SER A 7 -61.46 -24.71 11.66
C SER A 7 -60.40 -25.22 12.64
N LEU A 8 -60.33 -26.53 12.85
CA LEU A 8 -59.31 -27.12 13.73
C LEU A 8 -57.89 -27.09 13.11
N PHE A 9 -57.81 -27.23 11.77
CA PHE A 9 -56.53 -27.17 11.03
C PHE A 9 -55.96 -25.73 10.96
N PHE A 10 -56.85 -24.73 10.88
CA PHE A 10 -56.42 -23.33 10.85
C PHE A 10 -55.95 -22.84 12.23
N VAL A 11 -56.60 -23.28 13.30
CA VAL A 11 -56.20 -22.98 14.68
C VAL A 11 -54.84 -23.65 15.02
N MET A 12 -54.62 -24.87 14.51
CA MET A 12 -53.34 -25.57 14.78
C MET A 12 -52.16 -24.95 14.00
N ILE A 13 -52.36 -24.43 12.77
CA ILE A 13 -51.34 -23.71 12.00
C ILE A 13 -51.03 -22.34 12.63
N VAL A 14 -52.00 -21.64 13.17
CA VAL A 14 -51.80 -20.36 13.84
C VAL A 14 -51.07 -20.57 15.19
N ILE A 15 -51.38 -21.61 15.95
CA ILE A 15 -50.71 -21.93 17.22
C ILE A 15 -49.25 -22.40 16.96
N VAL A 16 -48.98 -23.21 15.92
CA VAL A 16 -47.62 -23.60 15.55
C VAL A 16 -46.84 -22.41 14.97
N GLY A 17 -47.50 -21.50 14.22
CA GLY A 17 -46.86 -20.26 13.74
C GLY A 17 -46.49 -19.29 14.87
N ILE A 18 -47.33 -19.17 15.90
CA ILE A 18 -47.04 -18.34 17.09
C ILE A 18 -45.95 -18.99 17.95
N TYR A 19 -45.89 -20.31 18.10
CA TYR A 19 -44.81 -21.02 18.79
C TYR A 19 -43.49 -20.95 18.01
N ALA A 20 -43.49 -20.99 16.67
CA ALA A 20 -42.29 -20.83 15.85
C ALA A 20 -41.74 -19.38 15.85
N LEU A 21 -42.63 -18.39 15.98
CA LEU A 21 -42.23 -16.99 16.15
C LEU A 21 -41.79 -16.62 17.58
N SER A 22 -42.19 -17.40 18.59
CA SER A 22 -41.76 -17.16 19.97
C SER A 22 -40.46 -17.86 20.36
N MET A 23 -39.89 -18.72 19.53
CA MET A 23 -38.64 -19.46 19.84
C MET A 23 -37.39 -18.77 19.34
N ASN A 24 -37.44 -17.60 18.68
CA ASN A 24 -36.30 -16.84 18.22
C ASN A 24 -36.23 -15.39 18.76
N ALA A 25 -36.94 -15.08 19.81
CA ALA A 25 -36.61 -13.88 20.59
C ALA A 25 -35.45 -14.28 21.53
N GLU A 26 -34.24 -14.34 21.05
CA GLU A 26 -33.09 -14.08 21.94
C GLU A 26 -33.38 -12.78 22.65
N ILE A 27 -33.61 -12.85 23.98
CA ILE A 27 -33.67 -11.65 24.80
C ILE A 27 -32.34 -10.95 24.60
N ALA A 28 -32.35 -9.86 23.84
CA ALA A 28 -31.16 -9.06 23.61
C ALA A 28 -30.60 -8.69 24.98
N LYS A 29 -29.51 -9.31 25.37
CA LYS A 29 -28.80 -9.00 26.59
C LYS A 29 -28.47 -7.51 26.55
N ALA A 30 -28.82 -6.78 27.59
CA ALA A 30 -28.46 -5.35 27.67
C ALA A 30 -26.94 -5.23 27.59
N ALA A 31 -26.48 -4.28 26.79
CA ALA A 31 -25.07 -3.97 26.62
C ALA A 31 -24.41 -3.71 28.00
N ALA A 32 -23.33 -4.41 28.27
CA ALA A 32 -22.60 -4.29 29.54
C ALA A 32 -21.36 -3.39 29.37
N THR A 33 -21.00 -2.70 30.46
CA THR A 33 -19.73 -1.97 30.55
C THR A 33 -18.83 -2.66 31.54
N TYR A 34 -17.65 -3.04 31.10
CA TYR A 34 -16.61 -3.66 31.92
C TYR A 34 -15.41 -2.74 32.09
N TYR A 35 -14.66 -2.97 33.15
CA TYR A 35 -13.48 -2.19 33.50
C TYR A 35 -12.27 -3.10 33.66
N VAL A 36 -11.15 -2.65 33.14
CA VAL A 36 -9.83 -3.30 33.25
C VAL A 36 -8.84 -2.33 33.89
N SER A 37 -8.01 -2.80 34.82
CA SER A 37 -6.98 -2.00 35.47
C SER A 37 -5.75 -2.88 35.76
N THR A 38 -4.53 -2.33 35.67
CA THR A 38 -3.30 -3.05 36.04
C THR A 38 -3.28 -3.50 37.49
N SER A 39 -4.08 -2.88 38.36
CA SER A 39 -4.31 -3.27 39.76
C SER A 39 -5.54 -4.17 39.96
N GLY A 40 -6.20 -4.61 38.88
CA GLY A 40 -7.36 -5.49 38.93
C GLY A 40 -7.01 -6.96 39.22
N ASP A 41 -8.05 -7.81 39.22
CA ASP A 41 -7.94 -9.26 39.51
C ASP A 41 -8.83 -10.05 38.54
N ASP A 42 -8.23 -10.93 37.73
CA ASP A 42 -8.97 -11.76 36.75
C ASP A 42 -9.73 -12.92 37.39
N THR A 43 -9.37 -13.30 38.61
CA THR A 43 -9.99 -14.40 39.34
C THR A 43 -11.17 -13.96 40.20
N ASN A 44 -10.99 -12.87 40.99
CA ASN A 44 -11.96 -12.38 41.94
C ASN A 44 -12.64 -11.09 41.48
N GLY A 45 -12.13 -10.44 40.42
CA GLY A 45 -12.73 -9.27 39.79
C GLY A 45 -14.04 -9.62 39.09
N THR A 46 -14.98 -8.69 39.14
CA THR A 46 -16.28 -8.82 38.44
C THR A 46 -16.38 -8.00 37.17
N GLY A 47 -15.28 -7.33 36.79
CA GLY A 47 -15.26 -6.39 35.65
C GLY A 47 -16.03 -5.09 35.92
N THR A 48 -16.46 -4.82 37.15
CA THR A 48 -17.06 -3.51 37.51
C THR A 48 -15.97 -2.48 37.81
N ASN A 49 -16.30 -1.18 37.79
CA ASN A 49 -15.34 -0.12 38.13
C ASN A 49 -14.70 -0.29 39.51
N SER A 50 -15.43 -0.84 40.48
CA SER A 50 -14.95 -1.07 41.87
C SER A 50 -14.19 -2.39 42.03
N LYS A 51 -14.36 -3.33 41.09
CA LYS A 51 -13.67 -4.63 41.06
C LYS A 51 -13.26 -4.97 39.62
N PRO A 52 -12.34 -4.19 39.04
CA PRO A 52 -11.94 -4.37 37.62
C PRO A 52 -11.18 -5.70 37.42
N TRP A 53 -11.19 -6.18 36.20
CA TRP A 53 -10.27 -7.24 35.76
C TRP A 53 -8.86 -6.67 35.60
N LYS A 54 -7.87 -7.58 35.62
CA LYS A 54 -6.46 -7.20 35.47
C LYS A 54 -6.03 -7.08 34.02
N THR A 55 -6.49 -8.00 33.16
CA THR A 55 -6.06 -8.09 31.77
C THR A 55 -7.17 -7.70 30.79
N ILE A 56 -6.77 -7.13 29.65
CA ILE A 56 -7.68 -6.82 28.57
C ILE A 56 -8.17 -8.12 27.92
N GLN A 57 -7.33 -9.19 27.90
CA GLN A 57 -7.71 -10.51 27.41
C GLN A 57 -8.93 -11.07 28.18
N LYS A 58 -9.00 -10.90 29.50
CA LYS A 58 -10.16 -11.32 30.29
C LYS A 58 -11.45 -10.66 29.84
N ALA A 59 -11.39 -9.38 29.49
CA ALA A 59 -12.53 -8.68 28.91
C ALA A 59 -12.88 -9.25 27.52
N ALA A 60 -11.89 -9.46 26.64
CA ALA A 60 -12.08 -10.03 25.32
C ALA A 60 -12.74 -11.41 25.34
N ASP A 61 -12.36 -12.27 26.31
CA ASP A 61 -12.96 -13.59 26.49
C ASP A 61 -14.41 -13.54 27.00
N THR A 62 -14.76 -12.47 27.71
CA THR A 62 -16.08 -12.34 28.39
C THR A 62 -17.12 -11.62 27.54
N MET A 63 -16.72 -10.53 26.89
CA MET A 63 -17.60 -9.63 26.16
C MET A 63 -18.36 -10.31 25.02
N VAL A 64 -19.54 -9.79 24.73
CA VAL A 64 -20.40 -10.17 23.60
C VAL A 64 -20.83 -8.89 22.83
N ALA A 65 -21.53 -9.07 21.72
CA ALA A 65 -22.00 -7.95 20.90
C ALA A 65 -22.72 -6.86 21.73
N GLY A 66 -22.29 -5.61 21.57
CA GLY A 66 -22.80 -4.43 22.27
C GLY A 66 -22.01 -4.07 23.53
N ASP A 67 -21.18 -4.95 24.08
CA ASP A 67 -20.43 -4.68 25.29
C ASP A 67 -19.26 -3.70 25.05
N THR A 68 -18.94 -2.93 26.11
CA THR A 68 -17.82 -1.99 26.11
C THR A 68 -16.86 -2.33 27.25
N CYS A 69 -15.55 -2.40 26.94
CA CYS A 69 -14.48 -2.45 27.92
C CYS A 69 -13.83 -1.08 28.06
N ILE A 70 -13.83 -0.52 29.26
CA ILE A 70 -13.13 0.71 29.62
C ILE A 70 -11.84 0.33 30.34
N ILE A 71 -10.70 0.72 29.77
CA ILE A 71 -9.37 0.34 30.23
C ILE A 71 -8.74 1.52 30.96
N ARG A 72 -8.35 1.31 32.22
CA ARG A 72 -7.69 2.33 33.05
C ARG A 72 -6.22 2.51 32.64
N GLY A 73 -5.69 3.67 32.94
CA GLY A 73 -4.31 4.04 32.64
C GLY A 73 -3.26 3.03 33.14
N GLY A 74 -2.26 2.78 32.32
CA GLY A 74 -1.15 1.87 32.61
C GLY A 74 -0.63 1.15 31.38
N THR A 75 0.42 0.36 31.58
CA THR A 75 1.04 -0.49 30.53
C THR A 75 0.59 -1.93 30.71
N TYR A 76 -0.08 -2.45 29.71
CA TYR A 76 -0.56 -3.84 29.60
C TYR A 76 0.36 -4.63 28.69
N ARG A 77 1.06 -5.63 29.25
CA ARG A 77 2.07 -6.43 28.53
C ARG A 77 1.46 -7.76 28.12
N GLU A 78 0.59 -7.71 27.13
CA GLU A 78 -0.18 -8.85 26.66
C GLU A 78 -0.46 -8.75 25.16
N THR A 79 -0.84 -9.87 24.54
CA THR A 79 -1.52 -9.91 23.25
C THR A 79 -3.00 -10.16 23.50
N VAL A 80 -3.85 -9.27 23.04
CA VAL A 80 -5.31 -9.39 23.15
C VAL A 80 -5.84 -10.07 21.88
N THR A 81 -6.25 -11.33 22.01
CA THR A 81 -6.81 -12.11 20.90
C THR A 81 -8.32 -12.20 21.03
N LEU A 82 -9.04 -11.75 19.99
CA LEU A 82 -10.49 -11.81 19.97
C LEU A 82 -10.99 -13.05 19.23
N SER A 83 -12.06 -13.65 19.76
CA SER A 83 -12.75 -14.79 19.15
C SER A 83 -14.23 -14.52 18.89
N LYS A 84 -14.74 -13.35 19.31
CA LYS A 84 -16.15 -12.96 19.20
C LYS A 84 -16.28 -11.70 18.35
N SER A 85 -17.41 -11.58 17.70
CA SER A 85 -17.76 -10.44 16.86
C SER A 85 -18.89 -9.63 17.45
N GLY A 86 -18.88 -8.32 17.16
CA GLY A 86 -20.04 -7.47 17.33
C GLY A 86 -21.00 -7.60 16.15
N THR A 87 -21.95 -6.67 16.06
CA THR A 87 -22.86 -6.49 14.93
C THR A 87 -22.87 -5.03 14.49
N ALA A 88 -23.45 -4.73 13.34
CA ALA A 88 -23.53 -3.34 12.85
C ALA A 88 -24.21 -2.37 13.85
N THR A 89 -25.22 -2.84 14.58
CA THR A 89 -25.93 -2.05 15.58
C THR A 89 -25.38 -2.22 16.99
N SER A 90 -24.52 -3.19 17.24
CA SER A 90 -24.01 -3.57 18.54
C SER A 90 -22.54 -4.01 18.45
N PRO A 91 -21.61 -3.09 18.14
CA PRO A 91 -20.18 -3.43 18.08
C PRO A 91 -19.63 -3.79 19.46
N ILE A 92 -18.55 -4.55 19.52
CA ILE A 92 -17.75 -4.73 20.74
C ILE A 92 -16.71 -3.60 20.76
N THR A 93 -16.61 -2.89 21.88
CA THR A 93 -15.74 -1.72 21.99
C THR A 93 -14.72 -1.85 23.12
N PHE A 94 -13.45 -1.64 22.80
CA PHE A 94 -12.34 -1.47 23.74
C PHE A 94 -11.92 0.00 23.70
N GLN A 95 -11.95 0.69 24.81
CA GLN A 95 -11.57 2.10 24.86
C GLN A 95 -10.78 2.47 26.11
N ALA A 96 -9.86 3.40 25.97
CA ALA A 96 -9.18 4.00 27.12
C ALA A 96 -10.15 4.78 27.99
N TYR A 97 -9.92 4.77 29.30
CA TYR A 97 -10.64 5.67 30.21
C TYR A 97 -10.28 7.11 29.89
N LYS A 98 -11.29 7.96 29.79
CA LYS A 98 -11.13 9.35 29.37
C LYS A 98 -10.07 10.10 30.18
N GLY A 99 -9.06 10.61 29.50
CA GLY A 99 -7.96 11.39 30.09
C GLY A 99 -6.86 10.55 30.71
N GLU A 100 -6.91 9.21 30.59
CA GLU A 100 -5.85 8.32 31.04
C GLU A 100 -5.07 7.75 29.86
N THR A 101 -3.73 7.60 30.02
CA THR A 101 -2.88 6.98 29.02
C THR A 101 -2.89 5.47 29.24
N VAL A 102 -3.37 4.75 28.24
CA VAL A 102 -3.38 3.28 28.17
C VAL A 102 -2.42 2.85 27.08
N THR A 103 -1.47 1.95 27.40
CA THR A 103 -0.53 1.39 26.42
C THR A 103 -0.58 -0.14 26.47
N VAL A 104 -0.83 -0.78 25.32
CA VAL A 104 -0.61 -2.21 25.15
C VAL A 104 0.78 -2.40 24.55
N SER A 105 1.66 -3.08 25.27
CA SER A 105 3.06 -3.21 24.93
C SER A 105 3.42 -4.63 24.49
N GLY A 106 4.16 -4.70 23.37
CA GLY A 106 4.80 -5.94 22.91
C GLY A 106 6.11 -6.26 23.63
N THR A 107 6.57 -5.40 24.56
CA THR A 107 7.85 -5.56 25.23
C THR A 107 7.69 -5.99 26.68
N ASP A 108 8.73 -6.62 27.23
CA ASP A 108 8.87 -6.89 28.67
C ASP A 108 10.20 -6.29 29.19
N PRO A 109 10.25 -5.87 30.47
CA PRO A 109 11.48 -5.43 31.10
C PRO A 109 12.55 -6.53 31.14
N VAL A 110 13.80 -6.16 30.85
CA VAL A 110 14.97 -7.04 31.03
C VAL A 110 15.67 -6.67 32.33
N SER A 111 15.92 -7.66 33.17
CA SER A 111 16.54 -7.49 34.48
C SER A 111 17.67 -8.50 34.73
N GLY A 112 18.39 -8.35 35.83
CA GLY A 112 19.50 -9.23 36.18
C GLY A 112 20.78 -8.92 35.40
N TRP A 113 21.01 -7.66 35.09
CA TRP A 113 22.20 -7.19 34.42
C TRP A 113 23.45 -7.34 35.26
N THR A 114 24.47 -7.91 34.69
CA THR A 114 25.81 -8.04 35.27
C THR A 114 26.84 -7.44 34.33
N LYS A 115 27.85 -6.80 34.87
CA LYS A 115 28.92 -6.21 34.09
C LYS A 115 29.70 -7.30 33.35
N TYR A 116 29.85 -7.17 32.03
CA TYR A 116 30.57 -8.13 31.18
C TYR A 116 31.99 -7.63 30.90
N ALA A 117 32.16 -6.49 30.24
CA ALA A 117 33.44 -5.86 29.95
C ALA A 117 33.25 -4.37 29.69
N GLY A 118 34.18 -3.51 30.17
CA GLY A 118 34.07 -2.08 29.93
C GLY A 118 32.73 -1.48 30.32
N SER A 119 31.99 -0.94 29.36
CA SER A 119 30.64 -0.41 29.53
C SER A 119 29.56 -1.39 29.07
N ILE A 120 29.94 -2.62 28.72
CA ILE A 120 29.00 -3.66 28.28
C ILE A 120 28.48 -4.44 29.50
N TYR A 121 27.17 -4.62 29.57
CA TYR A 121 26.48 -5.45 30.53
C TYR A 121 25.81 -6.62 29.83
N SER A 122 25.54 -7.71 30.56
CA SER A 122 24.79 -8.83 30.03
C SER A 122 23.71 -9.29 31.00
N ALA A 123 22.55 -9.71 30.45
CA ALA A 123 21.44 -10.24 31.20
C ALA A 123 20.89 -11.52 30.55
N PRO A 124 20.24 -12.43 31.30
CA PRO A 124 19.52 -13.54 30.69
C PRO A 124 18.33 -13.05 29.87
N MET A 125 18.14 -13.61 28.67
CA MET A 125 16.99 -13.38 27.82
C MET A 125 16.59 -14.73 27.21
N THR A 126 15.61 -15.41 27.82
CA THR A 126 15.24 -16.78 27.47
C THR A 126 14.35 -16.89 26.23
N GLU A 127 13.75 -15.77 25.81
CA GLU A 127 12.86 -15.72 24.65
C GLU A 127 13.37 -14.70 23.64
N SER A 128 13.54 -15.12 22.40
CA SER A 128 13.90 -14.31 21.26
C SER A 128 12.90 -14.52 20.13
N LEU A 129 12.60 -13.48 19.41
CA LEU A 129 11.78 -13.49 18.19
C LEU A 129 12.66 -13.59 16.93
N GLY A 130 13.97 -13.82 17.08
CA GLY A 130 14.93 -13.92 15.99
C GLY A 130 15.09 -12.59 15.27
N SER A 131 14.91 -12.59 13.95
CA SER A 131 14.99 -11.35 13.12
C SER A 131 14.04 -10.24 13.54
N LYS A 132 13.09 -10.50 14.45
CA LYS A 132 12.13 -9.52 14.97
C LYS A 132 12.48 -8.96 16.34
N ASP A 133 13.64 -9.32 16.89
CA ASP A 133 14.08 -8.80 18.18
C ASP A 133 14.28 -7.28 18.12
N GLN A 134 13.80 -6.57 19.12
CA GLN A 134 14.01 -5.15 19.34
C GLN A 134 14.34 -4.92 20.81
N ILE A 135 15.39 -4.15 21.07
CA ILE A 135 15.79 -3.73 22.41
C ILE A 135 15.57 -2.25 22.56
N PHE A 136 15.01 -1.85 23.68
CA PHE A 136 14.68 -0.45 23.98
C PHE A 136 15.35 -0.01 25.28
N VAL A 137 15.92 1.19 25.27
CA VAL A 137 16.42 1.87 26.46
C VAL A 137 15.62 3.15 26.64
N ASN A 138 14.95 3.31 27.77
CA ASN A 138 14.05 4.43 28.04
C ASN A 138 13.07 4.73 26.91
N GLY A 139 12.52 3.68 26.29
CA GLY A 139 11.56 3.77 25.18
C GLY A 139 12.18 4.01 23.80
N GLN A 140 13.50 4.23 23.70
CA GLN A 140 14.22 4.42 22.44
C GLN A 140 14.79 3.09 21.95
N MET A 141 14.47 2.69 20.71
CA MET A 141 15.05 1.49 20.08
C MET A 141 16.56 1.63 19.95
N GLN A 142 17.25 0.58 20.33
CA GLN A 142 18.71 0.45 20.20
C GLN A 142 19.06 -0.32 18.92
N ILE A 143 20.31 -0.21 18.48
CA ILE A 143 20.81 -0.79 17.23
C ILE A 143 21.51 -2.12 17.53
N GLU A 144 21.28 -3.14 16.71
CA GLU A 144 22.06 -4.37 16.76
C GLU A 144 23.52 -4.07 16.42
N ALA A 145 24.46 -4.63 17.20
CA ALA A 145 25.90 -4.49 17.04
C ALA A 145 26.31 -4.72 15.56
N ARG A 146 27.04 -3.77 14.97
CA ARG A 146 27.25 -3.75 13.53
C ARG A 146 28.51 -3.03 13.11
N TRP A 147 28.99 -3.37 11.93
CA TRP A 147 30.03 -2.63 11.22
C TRP A 147 29.47 -2.01 9.93
N PRO A 148 29.73 -0.74 9.60
CA PRO A 148 30.31 0.27 10.50
C PRO A 148 29.32 0.65 11.62
N ASN A 149 29.86 1.16 12.74
CA ASN A 149 29.04 1.66 13.84
C ASN A 149 28.10 2.75 13.38
N SER A 150 26.87 2.70 13.84
CA SER A 150 25.94 3.80 13.58
C SER A 150 26.22 4.97 14.53
N THR A 151 26.48 6.13 13.97
CA THR A 151 26.72 7.36 14.73
C THR A 151 25.42 8.02 15.20
N THR A 152 24.28 7.45 14.86
CA THR A 152 22.94 7.97 15.16
C THR A 152 21.95 6.83 15.34
N LEU A 153 20.93 7.04 16.19
CA LEU A 153 19.79 6.15 16.33
C LEU A 153 18.69 6.43 15.26
N ASN A 154 18.98 7.30 14.28
CA ASN A 154 18.04 7.55 13.17
C ASN A 154 18.08 6.38 12.18
N LEU A 155 17.08 5.53 12.22
CA LEU A 155 16.97 4.32 11.42
C LEU A 155 16.90 4.59 9.90
N LEU A 156 16.44 5.78 9.48
CA LEU A 156 16.38 6.21 8.08
C LEU A 156 17.59 7.06 7.63
N ASN A 157 18.60 7.21 8.48
CA ASN A 157 19.86 7.83 8.13
C ASN A 157 21.01 7.12 8.86
N PRO A 158 21.17 5.81 8.68
CA PRO A 158 22.24 5.06 9.34
C PRO A 158 23.59 5.38 8.71
N THR A 159 24.68 5.18 9.50
CA THR A 159 26.03 5.13 8.95
C THR A 159 26.20 3.85 8.13
N LEU A 160 26.75 3.94 6.94
CA LEU A 160 26.84 2.82 5.98
C LEU A 160 28.26 2.72 5.42
N GLY A 161 28.78 1.52 5.27
CA GLY A 161 29.92 1.21 4.42
C GLY A 161 29.62 1.48 2.95
N LYS A 162 30.66 1.73 2.16
CA LYS A 162 30.55 1.99 0.72
C LYS A 162 31.44 1.03 -0.05
N ALA A 163 30.84 0.16 -0.85
CA ALA A 163 31.58 -0.78 -1.67
C ALA A 163 32.52 -0.04 -2.65
N ASP A 164 33.76 -0.49 -2.80
CA ASP A 164 34.67 -0.05 -3.86
C ASP A 164 34.32 -0.74 -5.19
N SER A 165 33.87 -1.98 -5.12
CA SER A 165 33.36 -2.78 -6.25
C SER A 165 32.64 -4.03 -5.72
N GLY A 166 32.05 -4.81 -6.61
CA GLY A 166 31.43 -6.07 -6.21
C GLY A 166 30.73 -6.82 -7.33
N SER A 167 29.92 -7.78 -6.93
CA SER A 167 29.09 -8.62 -7.79
C SER A 167 27.81 -9.00 -7.05
N ASN A 168 27.02 -9.91 -7.58
CA ASN A 168 25.87 -10.49 -6.86
C ASN A 168 26.25 -11.48 -5.74
N LYS A 169 27.57 -11.71 -5.53
CA LYS A 169 28.12 -12.62 -4.49
C LYS A 169 29.27 -12.03 -3.68
N THR A 170 29.75 -10.86 -4.05
CA THR A 170 30.93 -10.26 -3.40
C THR A 170 30.77 -8.77 -3.20
N ILE A 171 31.32 -8.25 -2.10
CA ILE A 171 31.65 -6.84 -1.92
C ILE A 171 33.16 -6.74 -1.69
N VAL A 172 33.79 -5.81 -2.37
CA VAL A 172 35.17 -5.39 -2.15
C VAL A 172 35.14 -3.99 -1.57
N ASP A 173 35.83 -3.80 -0.46
CA ASP A 173 35.94 -2.52 0.25
C ASP A 173 37.21 -2.53 1.10
N ALA A 174 38.11 -1.60 0.86
CA ALA A 174 39.39 -1.49 1.55
C ALA A 174 39.23 -1.29 3.08
N GLU A 175 38.08 -0.79 3.54
CA GLU A 175 37.76 -0.61 4.96
C GLU A 175 37.46 -1.94 5.69
N LEU A 176 37.18 -3.02 4.97
CA LEU A 176 37.03 -4.39 5.51
C LEU A 176 38.38 -5.01 5.87
N ASN A 177 39.05 -4.47 6.88
CA ASN A 177 40.45 -4.78 7.23
C ASN A 177 40.64 -5.89 8.26
N LYS A 178 39.52 -6.58 8.64
CA LYS A 178 39.57 -7.70 9.61
C LYS A 178 40.24 -8.94 9.00
N GLU A 179 40.78 -9.81 9.85
CA GLU A 179 41.45 -11.04 9.45
C GLU A 179 40.56 -11.98 8.62
N LYS A 180 41.21 -12.90 7.91
CA LYS A 180 40.52 -13.90 7.08
C LYS A 180 39.53 -14.73 7.92
N GLY A 181 38.29 -14.84 7.46
CA GLY A 181 37.22 -15.62 8.10
C GLY A 181 36.44 -14.86 9.18
N TYR A 182 36.83 -13.65 9.56
CA TYR A 182 36.20 -12.89 10.62
C TYR A 182 34.70 -12.69 10.42
N TRP A 183 34.25 -12.35 9.22
CA TRP A 183 32.86 -12.06 8.89
C TRP A 183 32.03 -13.32 8.55
N VAL A 184 32.60 -14.52 8.54
CA VAL A 184 31.89 -15.73 8.15
C VAL A 184 30.75 -16.04 9.11
N GLY A 185 29.55 -16.31 8.56
CA GLY A 185 28.32 -16.59 9.32
C GLY A 185 27.59 -15.34 9.81
N LYS A 186 28.09 -14.12 9.53
CA LYS A 186 27.44 -12.85 9.84
C LYS A 186 26.45 -12.48 8.75
N THR A 187 25.58 -11.53 9.04
CA THR A 187 24.54 -11.05 8.12
C THR A 187 24.97 -9.76 7.42
N LEU A 188 25.04 -9.79 6.11
CA LEU A 188 25.15 -8.62 5.26
C LEU A 188 23.76 -8.05 5.01
N TRP A 189 23.61 -6.72 5.14
CA TRP A 189 22.55 -5.93 4.52
C TRP A 189 23.17 -4.98 3.50
N CYS A 190 22.58 -4.87 2.28
CA CYS A 190 23.09 -3.97 1.25
C CYS A 190 21.98 -3.48 0.32
N VAL A 191 22.22 -2.30 -0.33
CA VAL A 191 21.37 -1.73 -1.39
C VAL A 191 22.21 -1.67 -2.68
N PRO A 192 22.24 -2.75 -3.49
CA PRO A 192 23.13 -2.89 -4.62
C PRO A 192 22.57 -2.36 -5.94
N GLY A 193 23.46 -2.02 -6.87
CA GLY A 193 23.19 -1.78 -8.27
C GLY A 193 22.26 -0.59 -8.54
N ALA A 194 21.11 -0.84 -9.12
CA ALA A 194 20.12 0.23 -9.40
C ALA A 194 19.58 0.89 -8.12
N GLY A 195 19.80 0.28 -6.95
CA GLY A 195 19.49 0.86 -5.66
C GLY A 195 18.01 1.01 -5.35
N TYR A 196 17.15 0.18 -5.94
CA TYR A 196 15.71 0.26 -5.71
C TYR A 196 15.25 -0.48 -4.46
N LYS A 197 16.03 -1.45 -3.95
CA LYS A 197 15.75 -2.15 -2.69
C LYS A 197 16.99 -2.73 -2.05
N SER A 198 16.86 -3.10 -0.79
CA SER A 198 17.89 -3.83 -0.05
C SER A 198 17.80 -5.35 -0.24
N TYR A 199 18.90 -5.99 0.10
CA TYR A 199 19.04 -7.44 0.24
C TYR A 199 19.73 -7.76 1.56
N SER A 200 19.37 -8.89 2.17
CA SER A 200 20.13 -9.50 3.27
C SER A 200 20.68 -10.86 2.83
N SER A 201 21.89 -11.20 3.27
CA SER A 201 22.56 -12.44 2.88
C SER A 201 23.53 -12.89 3.96
N THR A 202 23.82 -14.19 4.03
CA THR A 202 24.83 -14.74 4.93
C THR A 202 26.21 -14.67 4.28
N ILE A 203 27.20 -14.16 5.02
CA ILE A 203 28.61 -14.12 4.58
C ILE A 203 29.19 -15.53 4.69
N THR A 204 29.69 -16.07 3.58
CA THR A 204 30.25 -17.41 3.48
C THR A 204 31.76 -17.46 3.47
N ALA A 205 32.43 -16.35 3.09
CA ALA A 205 33.86 -16.20 3.18
C ALA A 205 34.24 -14.71 3.36
N SER A 206 35.38 -14.47 4.01
CA SER A 206 35.95 -13.11 4.11
C SER A 206 37.46 -13.13 4.14
N ALA A 207 38.06 -12.06 3.63
CA ALA A 207 39.48 -11.73 3.71
C ALA A 207 39.64 -10.21 3.87
N PRO A 208 40.80 -9.69 4.31
CA PRO A 208 41.05 -8.25 4.28
C PRO A 208 40.69 -7.65 2.92
N GLY A 209 39.82 -6.65 2.90
CA GLY A 209 39.33 -5.98 1.68
C GLY A 209 38.18 -6.66 0.96
N SER A 210 37.63 -7.79 1.45
CA SER A 210 36.52 -8.43 0.73
C SER A 210 35.68 -9.39 1.58
N ILE A 211 34.39 -9.49 1.21
CA ILE A 211 33.46 -10.51 1.70
C ILE A 211 32.80 -11.23 0.52
N THR A 212 32.50 -12.52 0.72
CA THR A 212 31.69 -13.35 -0.18
C THR A 212 30.46 -13.82 0.57
N PHE A 213 29.30 -13.84 -0.09
CA PHE A 213 28.02 -14.16 0.51
C PHE A 213 27.13 -14.97 -0.44
N ASP A 214 26.02 -15.52 0.05
CA ASP A 214 25.06 -16.20 -0.78
C ASP A 214 24.46 -15.26 -1.82
N GLU A 215 24.22 -15.77 -3.05
CA GLU A 215 23.83 -14.98 -4.19
C GLU A 215 22.55 -14.14 -3.94
N ILE A 216 22.63 -12.85 -4.25
CA ILE A 216 21.51 -11.92 -4.21
C ILE A 216 21.06 -11.52 -5.62
N GLY A 217 19.84 -10.96 -5.74
CA GLY A 217 19.20 -10.65 -7.02
C GLY A 217 19.80 -9.46 -7.81
N ALA A 218 20.83 -8.78 -7.28
CA ALA A 218 21.46 -7.63 -7.94
C ALA A 218 22.96 -7.61 -7.65
N ALA A 219 23.76 -7.13 -8.60
CA ALA A 219 25.20 -7.00 -8.44
C ALA A 219 25.56 -5.71 -7.67
N ALA A 220 26.40 -5.82 -6.67
CA ALA A 220 26.98 -4.66 -5.99
C ALA A 220 27.96 -3.93 -6.92
N ALA A 221 28.00 -2.62 -6.80
CA ALA A 221 28.86 -1.71 -7.56
C ALA A 221 29.54 -0.68 -6.65
N ALA A 222 30.49 0.06 -7.19
CA ALA A 222 31.16 1.14 -6.47
C ALA A 222 30.15 2.17 -5.92
N GLY A 223 30.28 2.50 -4.64
CA GLY A 223 29.41 3.45 -3.93
C GLY A 223 28.13 2.86 -3.35
N ASP A 224 27.83 1.58 -3.58
CA ASP A 224 26.67 0.92 -3.00
C ASP A 224 26.80 0.79 -1.49
N SER A 225 25.68 0.96 -0.81
CA SER A 225 25.60 1.04 0.66
C SER A 225 25.45 -0.35 1.27
N TYR A 226 26.13 -0.59 2.39
CA TYR A 226 25.96 -1.85 3.13
C TYR A 226 26.36 -1.70 4.62
N TYR A 227 25.97 -2.69 5.42
CA TYR A 227 26.47 -2.93 6.77
C TYR A 227 26.46 -4.43 7.09
N ILE A 228 27.18 -4.83 8.15
CA ILE A 228 27.29 -6.23 8.61
C ILE A 228 26.87 -6.30 10.08
N THR A 229 25.99 -7.24 10.45
CA THR A 229 25.54 -7.48 11.83
C THR A 229 25.79 -8.91 12.28
N GLY A 230 25.55 -9.18 13.57
CA GLY A 230 25.54 -10.52 14.13
C GLY A 230 26.87 -10.95 14.77
N ASP A 231 27.65 -10.01 15.30
CA ASP A 231 28.88 -10.32 16.05
C ASP A 231 28.94 -9.57 17.38
N LEU A 232 29.24 -10.30 18.47
CA LEU A 232 29.49 -9.69 19.77
C LEU A 232 30.75 -8.80 19.77
N GLN A 233 31.73 -9.06 18.91
CA GLN A 233 32.94 -8.26 18.83
C GLN A 233 32.71 -6.88 18.22
N GLU A 234 31.62 -6.71 17.46
CA GLU A 234 31.17 -5.42 16.92
C GLU A 234 30.25 -4.66 17.91
N LEU A 235 30.04 -5.18 19.14
CA LEU A 235 29.41 -4.44 20.23
C LEU A 235 30.46 -3.52 20.87
N ASP A 236 30.86 -2.49 20.17
CA ASP A 236 31.96 -1.61 20.53
C ASP A 236 31.58 -0.11 20.56
N SER A 237 30.26 0.17 20.46
CA SER A 237 29.69 1.52 20.51
C SER A 237 28.49 1.61 21.45
N ALA A 238 28.33 2.77 22.11
CA ALA A 238 27.18 3.02 22.97
C ALA A 238 25.86 3.08 22.17
N GLY A 239 24.82 2.41 22.65
CA GLY A 239 23.54 2.29 21.96
C GLY A 239 23.42 1.00 21.15
N GLU A 240 24.37 0.11 21.25
CA GLU A 240 24.36 -1.18 20.57
C GLU A 240 24.02 -2.34 21.52
N TRP A 241 23.43 -3.39 20.94
CA TRP A 241 23.11 -4.65 21.63
C TRP A 241 23.45 -5.84 20.74
N TYR A 242 23.67 -7.00 21.40
CA TYR A 242 23.85 -8.29 20.75
C TYR A 242 23.17 -9.39 21.56
N PHE A 243 22.48 -10.31 20.89
CA PHE A 243 21.89 -11.48 21.53
C PHE A 243 22.63 -12.76 21.13
N ASP A 244 23.18 -13.44 22.12
CA ASP A 244 23.81 -14.74 21.93
C ASP A 244 22.80 -15.88 22.12
N THR A 245 22.38 -16.46 21.00
CA THR A 245 21.43 -17.59 20.98
C THR A 245 21.96 -18.88 21.62
N LYS A 246 23.28 -19.02 21.75
CA LYS A 246 23.90 -20.21 22.37
C LYS A 246 23.82 -20.17 23.88
N THR A 247 23.96 -18.99 24.46
CA THR A 247 23.96 -18.79 25.92
C THR A 247 22.67 -18.20 26.44
N ASN A 248 21.73 -17.80 25.55
CA ASN A 248 20.51 -17.05 25.84
C ASN A 248 20.77 -15.81 26.67
N ARG A 249 21.81 -15.03 26.26
CA ARG A 249 22.19 -13.78 26.92
C ARG A 249 22.12 -12.60 25.97
N LEU A 250 21.50 -11.54 26.46
CA LEU A 250 21.51 -10.24 25.84
C LEU A 250 22.71 -9.45 26.38
N TYR A 251 23.49 -8.88 25.49
CA TYR A 251 24.56 -7.93 25.77
C TYR A 251 24.15 -6.53 25.31
N LEU A 252 24.42 -5.54 26.12
CA LEU A 252 24.05 -4.15 25.86
C LEU A 252 25.16 -3.20 26.32
N TRP A 253 25.54 -2.31 25.43
CA TRP A 253 26.23 -1.08 25.81
C TRP A 253 25.21 0.07 25.78
N ALA A 254 24.63 0.37 26.93
CA ALA A 254 23.59 1.39 27.01
C ALA A 254 24.10 2.79 26.61
N PRO A 255 23.24 3.66 26.07
CA PRO A 255 23.59 5.04 25.76
C PRO A 255 24.26 5.75 26.92
N GLY A 256 25.35 6.49 26.63
CA GLY A 256 26.16 7.16 27.64
C GLY A 256 26.93 6.25 28.59
N GLY A 257 26.96 4.94 28.36
CA GLY A 257 27.60 3.96 29.25
C GLY A 257 26.82 3.74 30.56
N ALA A 258 25.55 4.06 30.62
CA ALA A 258 24.71 3.92 31.79
C ALA A 258 24.61 2.46 32.29
N ASP A 259 24.48 2.26 33.61
CA ASP A 259 24.20 0.92 34.18
C ASP A 259 22.73 0.54 33.87
N PRO A 260 22.51 -0.57 33.12
CA PRO A 260 21.14 -1.01 32.77
C PRO A 260 20.24 -1.35 33.98
N ASN A 261 20.81 -1.56 35.16
CA ASN A 261 20.04 -1.76 36.39
C ASN A 261 19.38 -0.47 36.90
N THR A 262 19.81 0.71 36.41
CA THR A 262 19.33 2.03 36.87
C THR A 262 18.40 2.72 35.89
N ILE A 263 18.17 2.13 34.72
CA ILE A 263 17.36 2.68 33.63
C ILE A 263 16.36 1.62 33.13
N SER A 264 15.37 2.06 32.38
CA SER A 264 14.43 1.12 31.74
C SER A 264 15.06 0.45 30.53
N VAL A 265 15.21 -0.86 30.58
CA VAL A 265 15.59 -1.69 29.41
C VAL A 265 14.49 -2.70 29.15
N GLU A 266 13.99 -2.72 27.93
CA GLU A 266 12.90 -3.61 27.52
C GLU A 266 13.29 -4.38 26.25
N ALA A 267 12.85 -5.64 26.14
CA ALA A 267 12.98 -6.46 24.95
C ALA A 267 11.59 -6.80 24.37
N LYS A 268 11.47 -6.79 23.05
CA LYS A 268 10.24 -7.22 22.37
C LYS A 268 10.00 -8.71 22.62
N LYS A 269 8.76 -9.05 22.99
CA LYS A 269 8.31 -10.40 23.29
C LYS A 269 7.05 -10.81 22.51
N ARG A 270 6.31 -9.85 21.97
CA ARG A 270 5.03 -10.06 21.29
C ARG A 270 5.02 -9.31 19.96
N VAL A 271 4.52 -9.95 18.93
CA VAL A 271 4.33 -9.31 17.62
C VAL A 271 3.04 -8.49 17.59
N TYR A 272 1.99 -8.99 18.25
CA TYR A 272 0.67 -8.34 18.22
C TYR A 272 0.28 -7.80 19.60
N ALA A 273 -0.25 -6.57 19.61
CA ALA A 273 -0.98 -5.99 20.73
C ALA A 273 -2.45 -6.45 20.69
N PHE A 274 -3.07 -6.37 19.52
CA PHE A 274 -4.42 -6.87 19.26
C PHE A 274 -4.41 -7.79 18.04
N ASP A 275 -5.03 -8.97 18.17
CA ASP A 275 -5.37 -9.84 17.05
C ASP A 275 -6.89 -9.91 16.90
N LEU A 276 -7.41 -9.23 15.88
CA LEU A 276 -8.82 -9.14 15.53
C LEU A 276 -9.17 -10.10 14.37
N SER A 277 -8.30 -11.04 14.05
CA SER A 277 -8.45 -11.93 12.89
C SER A 277 -9.80 -12.65 12.89
N SER A 278 -10.47 -12.65 11.74
CA SER A 278 -11.79 -13.26 11.52
C SER A 278 -12.94 -12.66 12.36
N CYS A 279 -12.71 -11.52 13.05
CA CYS A 279 -13.74 -10.82 13.81
C CYS A 279 -14.42 -9.73 12.95
N SER A 280 -15.61 -9.35 13.36
CA SER A 280 -16.37 -8.28 12.73
C SER A 280 -16.91 -7.30 13.77
N TYR A 281 -17.00 -6.00 13.37
CA TYR A 281 -17.58 -4.94 14.21
C TYR A 281 -16.91 -4.81 15.59
N ILE A 282 -15.58 -4.74 15.58
CA ILE A 282 -14.76 -4.47 16.76
C ILE A 282 -14.23 -3.05 16.68
N ASN A 283 -14.40 -2.27 17.75
CA ASN A 283 -13.80 -0.94 17.89
C ASN A 283 -12.69 -0.97 18.95
N VAL A 284 -11.50 -0.47 18.58
CA VAL A 284 -10.38 -0.23 19.49
C VAL A 284 -10.06 1.26 19.42
N THR A 285 -10.22 2.02 20.50
CA THR A 285 -10.07 3.48 20.44
C THR A 285 -9.33 4.05 21.64
N GLY A 286 -8.42 4.99 21.40
CA GLY A 286 -7.68 5.71 22.43
C GLY A 286 -6.64 4.87 23.17
N ILE A 287 -6.25 3.71 22.64
CA ILE A 287 -5.28 2.78 23.24
C ILE A 287 -3.98 2.86 22.45
N ASN A 288 -2.89 3.26 23.11
CA ASN A 288 -1.57 3.33 22.49
C ASN A 288 -0.95 1.94 22.37
N ILE A 289 -0.09 1.78 21.37
CA ILE A 289 0.64 0.54 21.07
C ILE A 289 2.14 0.84 21.09
N PHE A 290 2.92 -0.03 21.75
CA PHE A 290 4.37 0.09 21.78
C PHE A 290 5.06 -1.25 21.49
N GLY A 291 5.99 -1.28 20.54
CA GLY A 291 6.78 -2.48 20.19
C GLY A 291 5.97 -3.66 19.66
N ALA A 292 4.74 -3.42 19.20
CA ALA A 292 3.81 -4.42 18.67
C ALA A 292 2.91 -3.82 17.61
N THR A 293 2.13 -4.65 16.92
CA THR A 293 1.18 -4.19 15.89
C THR A 293 -0.25 -4.72 16.12
N ILE A 294 -1.15 -4.36 15.21
CA ILE A 294 -2.54 -4.84 15.18
C ILE A 294 -2.75 -5.70 13.92
N ARG A 295 -3.40 -6.84 14.10
CA ARG A 295 -3.75 -7.75 13.03
C ARG A 295 -5.26 -7.80 12.82
N MET A 296 -5.71 -7.51 11.58
CA MET A 296 -7.10 -7.61 11.14
C MET A 296 -7.19 -8.52 9.91
N SER A 297 -6.78 -9.79 10.07
CA SER A 297 -6.77 -10.76 8.97
C SER A 297 -8.14 -11.38 8.78
N GLY A 298 -8.76 -11.19 7.60
CA GLY A 298 -10.12 -11.66 7.32
C GLY A 298 -11.19 -10.97 8.16
N SER A 299 -10.90 -9.78 8.70
CA SER A 299 -11.81 -9.02 9.57
C SER A 299 -12.73 -8.13 8.75
N ASN A 300 -13.93 -7.82 9.29
CA ASN A 300 -14.87 -6.96 8.59
C ASN A 300 -15.44 -5.89 9.51
N TYR A 301 -15.52 -4.66 9.02
CA TYR A 301 -16.09 -3.52 9.76
C TYR A 301 -15.43 -3.27 11.12
N CYS A 302 -14.16 -3.65 11.29
CA CYS A 302 -13.38 -3.34 12.48
C CYS A 302 -12.78 -1.95 12.34
N LYS A 303 -12.73 -1.20 13.46
CA LYS A 303 -12.21 0.16 13.51
C LYS A 303 -11.15 0.31 14.60
N VAL A 304 -10.00 0.87 14.23
CA VAL A 304 -8.94 1.25 15.15
C VAL A 304 -8.71 2.75 15.03
N SER A 305 -8.73 3.49 16.16
CA SER A 305 -8.68 4.95 16.09
C SER A 305 -8.11 5.61 17.34
N ASN A 306 -7.68 6.86 17.18
CA ASN A 306 -7.24 7.75 18.27
C ASN A 306 -6.10 7.13 19.10
N MET A 307 -5.11 6.53 18.45
CA MET A 307 -3.96 5.90 19.09
C MET A 307 -2.64 6.57 18.69
N THR A 308 -1.64 6.39 19.53
CA THR A 308 -0.22 6.49 19.12
C THR A 308 0.36 5.08 19.11
N ALA A 309 0.88 4.67 17.96
CA ALA A 309 1.48 3.35 17.76
C ALA A 309 2.93 3.50 17.30
N GLU A 310 3.87 3.02 18.13
CA GLU A 310 5.31 3.23 17.93
C GLU A 310 6.04 1.89 17.84
N TYR A 311 7.05 1.82 16.95
CA TYR A 311 7.86 0.62 16.70
C TYR A 311 7.01 -0.60 16.38
N ILE A 312 6.03 -0.38 15.47
CA ILE A 312 4.95 -1.35 15.26
C ILE A 312 5.41 -2.62 14.55
N SER A 313 6.53 -2.57 13.82
CA SER A 313 7.08 -3.75 13.16
C SER A 313 8.60 -3.67 13.01
N HIS A 314 9.25 -4.80 13.18
CA HIS A 314 10.67 -4.98 12.94
C HIS A 314 10.94 -6.38 12.41
N ASP A 315 11.76 -6.47 11.38
CA ASP A 315 12.34 -7.69 10.86
C ASP A 315 13.65 -7.34 10.14
N THR A 316 14.74 -7.99 10.49
CA THR A 316 16.02 -7.81 9.80
C THR A 316 16.12 -8.67 8.53
N ASP A 317 15.23 -9.66 8.35
CA ASP A 317 15.10 -10.41 7.11
C ASP A 317 14.23 -9.62 6.13
N VAL A 318 14.88 -8.91 5.21
CA VAL A 318 14.20 -8.04 4.22
C VAL A 318 13.28 -8.80 3.26
N THR A 319 13.35 -10.15 3.20
CA THR A 319 12.49 -10.96 2.35
C THR A 319 11.14 -11.27 2.97
N LYS A 320 10.94 -11.03 4.27
CA LYS A 320 9.75 -11.40 5.04
C LYS A 320 8.81 -10.25 5.41
N GLN A 321 8.93 -9.12 4.75
CA GLN A 321 8.29 -7.87 5.22
C GLN A 321 6.92 -7.56 4.62
N TYR A 322 6.35 -8.38 3.74
CA TYR A 322 5.13 -8.07 2.98
C TYR A 322 3.86 -7.78 3.81
N ASN A 323 3.73 -8.32 5.01
CA ASN A 323 2.57 -8.10 5.89
C ASN A 323 2.99 -7.45 7.21
N THR A 324 3.95 -6.54 7.17
CA THR A 324 4.40 -5.76 8.32
C THR A 324 3.43 -4.63 8.65
N GLY A 325 3.58 -4.04 9.83
CA GLY A 325 2.73 -2.96 10.30
C GLY A 325 1.32 -3.41 10.68
N ILE A 326 0.37 -2.49 10.64
CA ILE A 326 -1.05 -2.80 10.84
C ILE A 326 -1.55 -3.52 9.58
N PHE A 327 -1.86 -4.79 9.72
CA PHE A 327 -2.33 -5.61 8.61
C PHE A 327 -3.85 -5.69 8.58
N MET A 328 -4.46 -5.17 7.50
CA MET A 328 -5.91 -5.20 7.26
C MET A 328 -6.22 -6.07 6.04
N SER A 329 -6.87 -7.21 6.23
CA SER A 329 -7.48 -7.95 5.13
C SER A 329 -8.97 -8.20 5.44
N GLY A 330 -9.78 -8.37 4.38
CA GLY A 330 -11.23 -8.45 4.52
C GLY A 330 -11.91 -7.15 4.06
N THR A 331 -13.03 -6.75 4.69
CA THR A 331 -13.86 -5.70 4.11
C THR A 331 -14.21 -4.59 5.10
N TYR A 332 -14.17 -3.34 4.61
CA TYR A 332 -14.65 -2.14 5.31
C TYR A 332 -14.02 -1.90 6.69
N ASN A 333 -12.78 -2.35 6.91
CA ASN A 333 -12.03 -2.00 8.12
C ASN A 333 -11.48 -0.57 8.02
N GLU A 334 -11.23 0.06 9.17
CA GLU A 334 -10.78 1.44 9.23
C GLU A 334 -9.66 1.64 10.25
N VAL A 335 -8.63 2.39 9.85
CA VAL A 335 -7.62 2.99 10.74
C VAL A 335 -7.72 4.50 10.61
N SER A 336 -7.99 5.22 11.71
CA SER A 336 -8.23 6.65 11.65
C SER A 336 -7.75 7.44 12.87
N ASN A 337 -7.49 8.75 12.67
CA ASN A 337 -7.16 9.72 13.72
C ASN A 337 -5.98 9.28 14.60
N SER A 338 -4.94 8.70 14.04
CA SER A 338 -3.86 8.03 14.78
C SER A 338 -2.49 8.48 14.31
N THR A 339 -1.51 8.45 15.21
CA THR A 339 -0.09 8.56 14.88
C THR A 339 0.52 7.17 14.83
N ILE A 340 1.19 6.82 13.73
CA ILE A 340 1.72 5.46 13.49
C ILE A 340 3.14 5.57 12.97
N THR A 341 4.11 4.96 13.70
CA THR A 341 5.51 5.20 13.45
C THR A 341 6.40 3.96 13.60
N TYR A 342 7.55 4.01 12.95
CA TYR A 342 8.65 3.05 13.01
C TYR A 342 8.28 1.63 12.60
N SER A 343 8.51 1.33 11.33
CA SER A 343 8.44 -0.03 10.78
C SER A 343 9.64 -0.31 9.87
N SER A 344 10.18 -1.51 9.95
CA SER A 344 11.21 -1.98 9.01
C SER A 344 10.67 -2.17 7.59
N GLY A 345 9.37 -2.35 7.44
CA GLY A 345 8.64 -2.40 6.16
C GLY A 345 7.42 -1.48 6.18
N ASN A 346 6.22 -2.01 5.84
CA ASN A 346 5.00 -1.22 5.85
C ASN A 346 4.64 -0.72 7.26
N LEU A 347 4.04 0.47 7.35
CA LEU A 347 3.30 0.91 8.53
C LEU A 347 1.85 0.44 8.49
N ILE A 348 1.24 0.43 7.31
CA ILE A 348 -0.10 -0.14 7.08
C ILE A 348 -0.08 -0.97 5.80
N SER A 349 -0.55 -2.21 5.87
CA SER A 349 -0.76 -3.10 4.74
C SER A 349 -2.23 -3.47 4.60
N ILE A 350 -2.80 -3.18 3.43
CA ILE A 350 -4.23 -3.32 3.15
C ILE A 350 -4.44 -4.35 2.04
N GLN A 351 -5.38 -5.27 2.27
CA GLN A 351 -5.86 -6.23 1.28
C GLN A 351 -7.39 -6.31 1.32
N GLY A 352 -8.02 -6.82 0.27
CA GLY A 352 -9.48 -7.01 0.25
C GLY A 352 -10.25 -5.83 -0.33
N THR A 353 -11.34 -5.39 0.31
CA THR A 353 -12.26 -4.42 -0.31
C THR A 353 -12.80 -3.39 0.67
N GLY A 354 -12.82 -2.12 0.24
CA GLY A 354 -13.52 -1.05 0.95
C GLY A 354 -12.85 -0.58 2.25
N ASN A 355 -11.62 -0.98 2.53
CA ASN A 355 -10.90 -0.59 3.72
C ASN A 355 -10.48 0.88 3.67
N LYS A 356 -10.33 1.52 4.83
CA LYS A 356 -10.12 2.95 4.95
C LYS A 356 -8.92 3.29 5.84
N VAL A 357 -8.12 4.27 5.40
CA VAL A 357 -7.06 4.92 6.20
C VAL A 357 -7.31 6.42 6.13
N ILE A 358 -7.75 7.02 7.24
CA ILE A 358 -8.29 8.38 7.24
C ILE A 358 -7.70 9.20 8.38
N ASN A 359 -7.19 10.39 8.04
CA ASN A 359 -6.77 11.40 9.02
C ASN A 359 -5.71 10.90 10.00
N ASN A 360 -4.65 10.25 9.48
CA ASN A 360 -3.55 9.76 10.30
C ASN A 360 -2.26 10.55 10.02
N LEU A 361 -1.40 10.59 11.03
CA LEU A 361 0.00 11.00 10.94
C LEU A 361 0.87 9.74 10.90
N ILE A 362 1.53 9.47 9.77
CA ILE A 362 2.23 8.21 9.52
C ILE A 362 3.67 8.51 9.08
N HIS A 363 4.68 7.98 9.78
CA HIS A 363 6.05 8.30 9.41
C HIS A 363 7.09 7.28 9.91
N GLU A 364 8.32 7.36 9.40
CA GLU A 364 9.44 6.46 9.70
C GLU A 364 9.18 5.01 9.22
N ALA A 365 8.79 4.89 7.95
CA ALA A 365 8.51 3.60 7.31
C ALA A 365 9.73 3.01 6.62
N ASP A 366 9.72 1.68 6.45
CA ASP A 366 10.68 0.93 5.61
C ASP A 366 12.14 1.30 5.89
N TYR A 367 12.51 1.38 7.17
CA TYR A 367 13.90 1.68 7.53
C TYR A 367 14.89 0.53 7.21
N SER A 368 14.41 -0.58 6.66
CA SER A 368 15.25 -1.63 6.07
C SER A 368 15.41 -1.52 4.55
N ALA A 369 14.74 -0.55 3.89
CA ALA A 369 14.76 -0.35 2.44
C ALA A 369 14.29 -1.58 1.65
N SER A 370 13.26 -2.26 2.13
CA SER A 370 12.86 -3.62 1.73
C SER A 370 11.99 -3.72 0.47
N ASP A 371 11.82 -2.70 -0.33
CA ASP A 371 10.90 -2.64 -1.48
C ASP A 371 9.43 -2.35 -1.10
N LEU A 372 9.19 -1.86 0.10
CA LEU A 372 7.85 -1.64 0.63
C LEU A 372 7.55 -0.15 0.91
N PRO A 373 6.28 0.25 0.82
CA PRO A 373 5.84 1.61 1.12
C PRO A 373 5.50 1.79 2.61
N ALA A 374 5.22 3.04 3.00
CA ALA A 374 4.54 3.29 4.27
C ALA A 374 3.12 2.71 4.27
N ILE A 375 2.37 2.87 3.18
CA ILE A 375 1.03 2.31 2.99
C ILE A 375 1.00 1.45 1.73
N TYR A 376 0.69 0.17 1.87
CA TYR A 376 0.53 -0.80 0.79
C TYR A 376 -0.95 -1.09 0.54
N LEU A 377 -1.42 -0.91 -0.72
CA LEU A 377 -2.82 -1.13 -1.09
C LEU A 377 -2.95 -2.26 -2.10
N LEU A 378 -3.54 -3.37 -1.70
CA LEU A 378 -3.90 -4.47 -2.59
C LEU A 378 -5.41 -4.75 -2.51
N GLY A 379 -6.09 -4.87 -3.63
CA GLY A 379 -7.52 -5.16 -3.70
C GLY A 379 -8.32 -4.04 -4.34
N ALA A 380 -9.48 -3.64 -3.77
CA ALA A 380 -10.36 -2.69 -4.45
C ALA A 380 -11.16 -1.80 -3.50
N ASN A 381 -11.63 -0.66 -4.05
CA ASN A 381 -12.56 0.25 -3.39
C ASN A 381 -12.03 0.85 -2.06
N HIS A 382 -10.71 0.97 -1.90
CA HIS A 382 -10.10 1.53 -0.71
C HIS A 382 -10.18 3.07 -0.70
N LEU A 383 -10.22 3.65 0.51
CA LEU A 383 -10.20 5.09 0.71
C LEU A 383 -9.01 5.49 1.59
N ILE A 384 -8.02 6.17 1.00
CA ILE A 384 -6.84 6.71 1.68
C ILE A 384 -6.95 8.23 1.61
N SER A 385 -7.32 8.85 2.73
CA SER A 385 -7.77 10.24 2.71
C SER A 385 -7.30 11.06 3.88
N HIS A 386 -6.86 12.29 3.61
CA HIS A 386 -6.45 13.26 4.64
C HIS A 386 -5.37 12.73 5.58
N ASN A 387 -4.44 11.92 5.10
CA ASN A 387 -3.29 11.50 5.88
C ASN A 387 -2.09 12.42 5.61
N THR A 388 -1.25 12.63 6.61
CA THR A 388 0.12 13.12 6.41
C THR A 388 1.06 11.94 6.54
N VAL A 389 1.79 11.62 5.46
CA VAL A 389 2.67 10.46 5.43
C VAL A 389 4.05 10.88 4.92
N TYR A 390 5.09 10.61 5.70
CA TYR A 390 6.44 11.05 5.36
C TYR A 390 7.54 10.16 5.93
N ASN A 391 8.76 10.36 5.46
CA ASN A 391 9.96 9.62 5.86
C ASN A 391 9.82 8.12 5.61
N ALA A 392 10.05 7.70 4.38
CA ALA A 392 10.13 6.28 4.03
C ALA A 392 11.46 5.93 3.37
N GLY A 393 11.95 4.73 3.64
CA GLY A 393 13.14 4.17 2.99
C GLY A 393 12.99 4.15 1.47
N ARG A 394 11.80 3.77 0.96
CA ARG A 394 11.45 3.76 -0.46
C ARG A 394 10.19 4.58 -0.75
N HIS A 395 9.05 3.96 -1.00
CA HIS A 395 7.79 4.61 -1.38
C HIS A 395 6.99 5.11 -0.18
N ILE A 396 6.15 6.13 -0.38
CA ILE A 396 5.14 6.49 0.62
C ILE A 396 3.88 5.64 0.44
N ILE A 397 3.31 5.57 -0.76
CA ILE A 397 2.14 4.72 -1.05
C ILE A 397 2.42 3.88 -2.30
N PHE A 398 2.18 2.56 -2.22
CA PHE A 398 2.18 1.66 -3.37
C PHE A 398 0.75 1.16 -3.62
N ILE A 399 0.25 1.31 -4.84
CA ILE A 399 -1.17 1.24 -5.18
C ILE A 399 -1.55 0.15 -6.21
N PRO A 400 -1.17 -1.13 -6.05
CA PRO A 400 -1.68 -2.22 -6.87
C PRO A 400 -3.15 -2.52 -6.52
N THR A 401 -4.03 -1.55 -6.78
CA THR A 401 -5.43 -1.54 -6.35
C THR A 401 -6.37 -1.10 -7.45
N GLN A 402 -7.64 -1.46 -7.34
CA GLN A 402 -8.68 -1.15 -8.31
C GLN A 402 -9.74 -0.23 -7.71
N ASN A 403 -10.25 0.72 -8.51
CA ASN A 403 -11.36 1.61 -8.15
C ASN A 403 -11.22 2.23 -6.75
N SER A 404 -10.00 2.55 -6.32
CA SER A 404 -9.69 3.14 -5.02
C SER A 404 -9.55 4.66 -5.10
N ARG A 405 -9.54 5.34 -3.95
CA ARG A 405 -9.41 6.79 -3.85
C ARG A 405 -8.23 7.13 -2.95
N ILE A 406 -7.26 7.85 -3.51
CA ILE A 406 -6.10 8.40 -2.79
C ILE A 406 -6.23 9.93 -2.87
N GLN A 407 -6.76 10.54 -1.81
CA GLN A 407 -7.22 11.92 -1.87
C GLN A 407 -6.87 12.74 -0.65
N TYR A 408 -6.61 14.03 -0.85
CA TYR A 408 -6.35 15.03 0.20
C TYR A 408 -5.24 14.60 1.18
N ASN A 409 -4.25 13.83 0.73
CA ASN A 409 -3.10 13.46 1.56
C ASN A 409 -1.94 14.43 1.35
N ASN A 410 -1.13 14.62 2.39
CA ASN A 410 0.15 15.31 2.32
C ASN A 410 1.28 14.27 2.41
N LEU A 411 2.02 14.07 1.31
CA LEU A 411 2.94 12.95 1.11
C LEU A 411 4.33 13.46 0.73
N TYR A 412 5.37 13.13 1.52
CA TYR A 412 6.71 13.66 1.26
C TYR A 412 7.86 12.83 1.86
N ASN A 413 9.10 13.15 1.47
CA ASN A 413 10.32 12.51 1.95
C ASN A 413 10.38 11.00 1.72
N ALA A 414 10.01 10.53 0.52
CA ALA A 414 10.30 9.18 0.05
C ALA A 414 11.78 9.02 -0.34
N GLY A 415 12.27 7.79 -0.51
CA GLY A 415 13.59 7.52 -1.07
C GLY A 415 14.75 7.91 -0.15
N LYS A 416 14.59 7.73 1.17
CA LYS A 416 15.68 8.03 2.13
C LYS A 416 16.84 7.05 2.04
N LEU A 417 16.60 5.82 1.65
CA LEU A 417 17.60 4.75 1.58
C LEU A 417 17.77 4.17 0.17
N THR A 418 16.86 4.47 -0.76
CA THR A 418 16.84 3.94 -2.11
C THR A 418 16.96 5.05 -3.16
N ARG A 419 17.21 4.67 -4.44
CA ARG A 419 17.45 5.63 -5.53
C ARG A 419 16.31 5.71 -6.53
N ASP A 420 15.54 4.63 -6.71
CA ASP A 420 14.44 4.53 -7.66
C ASP A 420 13.11 4.33 -6.92
N CYS A 421 12.32 5.40 -6.84
CA CYS A 421 11.05 5.36 -6.12
C CYS A 421 10.06 6.44 -6.59
N GLY A 422 8.76 6.19 -6.38
CA GLY A 422 7.70 7.19 -6.42
C GLY A 422 7.23 7.52 -5.00
N ILE A 423 6.78 8.74 -4.74
CA ILE A 423 6.02 9.03 -3.51
C ILE A 423 4.72 8.24 -3.56
N ILE A 424 3.95 8.35 -4.66
CA ILE A 424 2.92 7.39 -5.04
C ILE A 424 3.50 6.52 -6.16
N TYR A 425 3.46 5.22 -6.01
CA TYR A 425 4.07 4.28 -6.91
C TYR A 425 3.11 3.17 -7.35
N GLU A 426 3.25 2.76 -8.59
CA GLU A 426 2.52 1.65 -9.18
C GLU A 426 3.41 0.90 -10.18
N PHE A 427 3.24 -0.43 -10.27
CA PHE A 427 3.93 -1.29 -11.21
C PHE A 427 3.06 -2.49 -11.62
N GLY A 428 2.79 -2.61 -12.91
CA GLY A 428 2.20 -3.83 -13.50
C GLY A 428 0.71 -4.05 -13.19
N TRP A 429 -0.05 -3.03 -12.79
CA TRP A 429 -1.43 -3.20 -12.35
C TRP A 429 -2.43 -2.38 -13.16
N ASP A 430 -3.65 -2.92 -13.30
CA ASP A 430 -4.80 -2.21 -13.87
C ASP A 430 -5.59 -1.53 -12.73
N GLY A 431 -5.52 -0.21 -12.66
CA GLY A 431 -6.18 0.60 -11.64
C GLY A 431 -7.70 0.61 -11.73
N GLN A 432 -8.29 0.23 -12.87
CA GLN A 432 -9.74 0.19 -13.11
C GLN A 432 -10.49 1.41 -12.58
N GLY A 433 -9.97 2.62 -12.85
CA GLY A 433 -10.55 3.86 -12.38
C GLY A 433 -10.13 4.24 -10.94
N THR A 434 -9.01 3.74 -10.45
CA THR A 434 -8.38 4.27 -9.23
C THR A 434 -8.03 5.74 -9.45
N VAL A 435 -8.46 6.60 -8.50
CA VAL A 435 -8.31 8.04 -8.58
C VAL A 435 -7.30 8.54 -7.55
N ILE A 436 -6.33 9.33 -8.03
CA ILE A 436 -5.32 10.02 -7.22
C ILE A 436 -5.60 11.52 -7.37
N HIS A 437 -6.13 12.18 -6.32
CA HIS A 437 -6.54 13.59 -6.47
C HIS A 437 -6.40 14.42 -5.20
N HIS A 438 -6.22 15.73 -5.41
CA HIS A 438 -6.15 16.73 -4.33
C HIS A 438 -5.08 16.38 -3.28
N ASN A 439 -3.96 15.77 -3.70
CA ASN A 439 -2.85 15.48 -2.80
C ASN A 439 -1.74 16.52 -2.94
N TYR A 440 -1.03 16.81 -1.85
CA TYR A 440 0.30 17.43 -1.85
C TYR A 440 1.34 16.32 -1.91
N ILE A 441 2.23 16.36 -2.90
CA ILE A 441 3.20 15.29 -3.18
C ILE A 441 4.56 15.93 -3.44
N HIS A 442 5.48 15.83 -2.47
CA HIS A 442 6.67 16.65 -2.56
C HIS A 442 7.92 16.07 -1.89
N ASP A 443 9.08 16.63 -2.28
CA ASP A 443 10.38 16.37 -1.66
C ASP A 443 10.79 14.89 -1.66
N ASN A 444 10.76 14.24 -2.84
CA ASN A 444 11.38 12.93 -3.00
C ASN A 444 12.91 13.07 -2.87
N LEU A 445 13.50 12.41 -1.88
CA LEU A 445 14.93 12.55 -1.56
C LEU A 445 15.85 11.83 -2.55
N ALA A 446 15.32 10.90 -3.37
CA ALA A 446 16.01 10.31 -4.51
C ALA A 446 16.00 11.20 -5.78
N LYS A 447 15.75 12.50 -5.64
CA LYS A 447 15.60 13.48 -6.74
C LYS A 447 16.80 13.62 -7.66
N ASN A 448 17.98 13.21 -7.25
CA ASN A 448 19.19 13.27 -8.09
C ASN A 448 19.34 12.05 -9.00
N TYR A 449 18.42 11.10 -8.94
CA TYR A 449 18.43 9.85 -9.72
C TYR A 449 17.14 9.65 -10.50
N SER A 450 16.08 9.14 -9.84
CA SER A 450 14.80 8.83 -10.47
C SER A 450 13.61 9.01 -9.52
N GLY A 451 13.77 9.75 -8.43
CA GLY A 451 12.72 10.00 -7.45
C GLY A 451 11.55 10.78 -8.03
N SER A 452 10.41 10.14 -8.20
CA SER A 452 9.21 10.71 -8.80
C SER A 452 8.17 11.10 -7.75
N GLY A 453 7.32 12.07 -8.06
CA GLY A 453 6.14 12.39 -7.25
C GLY A 453 5.09 11.28 -7.42
N ILE A 454 4.45 11.22 -8.58
CA ILE A 454 3.56 10.10 -8.97
C ILE A 454 4.27 9.30 -10.04
N TYR A 455 4.42 8.00 -9.82
CA TYR A 455 5.13 7.10 -10.72
C TYR A 455 4.24 5.92 -11.11
N LEU A 456 3.65 6.01 -12.32
CA LEU A 456 2.94 4.92 -12.97
C LEU A 456 3.95 4.16 -13.83
N ASP A 457 4.51 3.11 -13.28
CA ASP A 457 5.61 2.34 -13.86
C ASP A 457 5.10 1.27 -14.84
N ASN A 458 6.00 0.50 -15.41
CA ASN A 458 5.72 -0.48 -16.45
C ASN A 458 4.45 -1.32 -16.21
N GLY A 459 3.54 -1.33 -17.17
CA GLY A 459 2.27 -2.07 -17.09
C GLY A 459 1.15 -1.36 -16.32
N SER A 460 1.39 -0.19 -15.77
CA SER A 460 0.34 0.60 -15.11
C SER A 460 -0.69 1.09 -16.12
N ARG A 461 -1.98 0.95 -15.81
CA ARG A 461 -3.07 1.36 -16.70
C ARG A 461 -4.34 1.71 -15.94
N GLY A 462 -5.18 2.57 -16.54
CA GLY A 462 -6.52 2.87 -16.02
C GLY A 462 -6.56 3.71 -14.75
N TYR A 463 -5.52 4.50 -14.48
CA TYR A 463 -5.45 5.45 -13.36
C TYR A 463 -5.97 6.82 -13.79
N ILE A 464 -6.60 7.53 -12.85
CA ILE A 464 -7.11 8.88 -13.01
C ILE A 464 -6.36 9.78 -12.01
N VAL A 465 -5.56 10.71 -12.53
CA VAL A 465 -4.70 11.59 -11.72
C VAL A 465 -5.13 13.03 -11.95
N HIS A 466 -5.72 13.70 -10.94
CA HIS A 466 -6.19 15.07 -11.12
C HIS A 466 -6.08 15.94 -9.87
N HIS A 467 -6.01 17.25 -10.07
CA HIS A 467 -5.96 18.26 -9.00
C HIS A 467 -4.89 17.98 -7.93
N ASN A 468 -3.78 17.32 -8.28
CA ASN A 468 -2.65 17.17 -7.37
C ASN A 468 -1.67 18.33 -7.54
N VAL A 469 -1.03 18.72 -6.44
CA VAL A 469 0.08 19.68 -6.44
C VAL A 469 1.38 18.92 -6.12
N VAL A 470 2.34 18.97 -7.05
CA VAL A 470 3.54 18.13 -7.03
C VAL A 470 4.79 19.00 -7.17
N TRP A 471 5.72 18.94 -6.21
CA TRP A 471 6.96 19.75 -6.28
C TRP A 471 8.17 19.08 -5.61
N GLY A 472 9.39 19.57 -5.90
CA GLY A 472 10.60 19.11 -5.24
C GLY A 472 11.01 17.67 -5.58
N ASN A 473 10.60 17.13 -6.73
CA ASN A 473 10.90 15.77 -7.18
C ASN A 473 11.83 15.79 -8.42
N TYR A 474 12.47 14.67 -8.74
CA TYR A 474 13.19 14.51 -10.00
C TYR A 474 12.22 14.54 -11.20
N THR A 475 11.11 13.80 -11.11
CA THR A 475 10.00 13.84 -12.05
C THR A 475 8.70 14.11 -11.28
N GLY A 476 7.87 15.03 -11.73
CA GLY A 476 6.59 15.32 -11.07
C GLY A 476 5.61 14.15 -11.22
N ILE A 477 5.13 13.89 -12.45
CA ILE A 477 4.30 12.74 -12.80
C ILE A 477 5.04 11.95 -13.87
N ARG A 478 5.37 10.70 -13.57
CA ARG A 478 6.12 9.81 -14.46
C ARG A 478 5.24 8.68 -14.96
N LEU A 479 5.18 8.55 -16.29
CA LEU A 479 4.63 7.39 -16.98
C LEU A 479 5.81 6.60 -17.54
N ASN A 480 6.05 5.39 -17.07
CA ASN A 480 7.11 4.53 -17.59
C ASN A 480 6.51 3.45 -18.50
N THR A 481 7.10 3.28 -19.65
CA THR A 481 6.53 2.45 -20.72
C THR A 481 6.68 0.93 -20.45
N PRO A 482 5.64 0.13 -20.77
CA PRO A 482 4.30 0.52 -21.21
C PRO A 482 3.47 1.08 -20.06
N SER A 483 2.76 2.19 -20.32
CA SER A 483 1.80 2.78 -19.35
C SER A 483 0.67 3.39 -20.19
N ASN A 484 -0.58 2.96 -20.03
CA ASN A 484 -1.63 3.27 -20.99
C ASN A 484 -3.03 3.41 -20.36
N PHE A 485 -3.93 4.10 -21.08
CA PHE A 485 -5.28 4.42 -20.62
C PHE A 485 -5.34 5.23 -19.32
N ASN A 486 -4.30 5.99 -19.00
CA ASN A 486 -4.27 6.86 -17.85
C ASN A 486 -4.80 8.26 -18.20
N LEU A 487 -5.51 8.87 -17.27
CA LEU A 487 -6.15 10.17 -17.42
C LEU A 487 -5.48 11.17 -16.47
N ILE A 488 -4.77 12.15 -17.00
CA ILE A 488 -3.94 13.11 -16.25
C ILE A 488 -4.52 14.50 -16.46
N TYR A 489 -5.28 15.01 -15.49
CA TYR A 489 -6.07 16.23 -15.65
C TYR A 489 -5.83 17.23 -14.52
N ASN A 490 -5.81 18.51 -14.82
CA ASN A 490 -5.83 19.57 -13.80
C ASN A 490 -4.79 19.40 -12.68
N ASN A 491 -3.59 18.87 -12.95
CA ASN A 491 -2.51 18.84 -11.97
C ASN A 491 -1.61 20.05 -12.10
N THR A 492 -0.95 20.44 -11.01
CA THR A 492 0.11 21.43 -11.00
C THR A 492 1.42 20.78 -10.56
N THR A 493 2.44 20.79 -11.45
CA THR A 493 3.81 20.36 -11.09
C THR A 493 4.74 21.58 -11.14
N TYR A 494 5.53 21.75 -10.07
CA TYR A 494 6.45 22.87 -9.93
C TYR A 494 7.85 22.40 -9.55
N SER A 495 8.88 22.93 -10.24
CA SER A 495 10.29 22.65 -9.94
C SER A 495 10.62 21.15 -9.75
N SER A 496 9.77 20.30 -10.30
CA SER A 496 10.04 18.90 -10.51
C SER A 496 10.56 18.75 -11.92
N GLY A 497 11.58 17.96 -12.14
CA GLY A 497 12.10 17.65 -13.47
C GLY A 497 10.99 17.19 -14.42
N ASN A 498 11.32 16.74 -15.59
CA ASN A 498 10.38 16.37 -16.66
C ASN A 498 9.12 15.67 -16.16
N VAL A 499 7.97 16.15 -16.56
CA VAL A 499 6.76 15.34 -16.59
C VAL A 499 6.83 14.50 -17.84
N GLY A 500 6.71 13.20 -17.71
CA GLY A 500 6.64 12.35 -18.86
C GLY A 500 7.45 11.08 -18.76
N TYR A 501 7.81 10.60 -19.86
CA TYR A 501 8.24 9.29 -20.25
C TYR A 501 9.70 8.97 -19.93
N TRP A 502 9.95 7.72 -19.51
CA TRP A 502 11.25 7.08 -19.48
C TRP A 502 11.20 5.72 -20.18
N GLY A 503 12.08 5.50 -21.17
CA GLY A 503 12.22 4.25 -21.89
C GLY A 503 12.45 4.48 -23.37
N SER A 504 13.48 3.89 -23.94
CA SER A 504 13.96 4.22 -25.29
C SER A 504 13.29 3.45 -26.41
N ASN A 505 12.57 2.34 -26.16
CA ASN A 505 12.23 1.40 -27.21
C ASN A 505 10.73 1.09 -27.37
N PHE A 506 9.83 1.72 -26.61
CA PHE A 506 8.42 1.30 -26.58
C PHE A 506 7.43 2.45 -26.76
N ALA A 507 7.79 3.52 -27.47
CA ALA A 507 6.91 4.67 -27.71
C ALA A 507 5.52 4.30 -28.26
N ALA A 508 5.42 3.19 -29.00
CA ALA A 508 4.14 2.66 -29.49
C ALA A 508 3.25 2.06 -28.40
N ASP A 509 3.78 1.86 -27.19
CA ASP A 509 3.10 1.16 -26.10
C ASP A 509 2.35 2.07 -25.16
N MET A 510 2.51 3.39 -25.32
CA MET A 510 1.79 4.40 -24.56
C MET A 510 0.63 4.92 -25.40
N TYR A 511 -0.52 4.29 -25.31
CA TYR A 511 -1.71 4.69 -26.06
C TYR A 511 -2.94 4.80 -25.14
N GLY A 512 -3.89 5.63 -25.55
CA GLY A 512 -5.11 5.89 -24.80
C GLY A 512 -4.92 6.79 -23.57
N ASP A 513 -3.72 7.27 -23.29
CA ASP A 513 -3.50 8.28 -22.26
C ASP A 513 -4.06 9.63 -22.71
N ARG A 514 -4.64 10.37 -21.79
CA ARG A 514 -5.20 11.71 -22.04
C ARG A 514 -4.67 12.69 -20.99
N ILE A 515 -4.11 13.81 -21.47
CA ILE A 515 -3.34 14.75 -20.64
C ILE A 515 -3.81 16.18 -20.95
N PHE A 516 -4.71 16.71 -20.12
CA PHE A 516 -5.33 18.02 -20.33
C PHE A 516 -5.36 18.88 -19.07
N ASN A 517 -5.39 20.20 -19.26
CA ASN A 517 -5.57 21.18 -18.20
C ASN A 517 -4.50 21.15 -17.11
N ASN A 518 -3.28 20.66 -17.38
CA ASN A 518 -2.24 20.61 -16.36
C ASN A 518 -1.29 21.81 -16.46
N ILE A 519 -0.71 22.22 -15.33
CA ILE A 519 0.44 23.12 -15.26
C ILE A 519 1.69 22.28 -15.05
N PHE A 520 2.60 22.28 -16.03
CA PHE A 520 3.92 21.67 -15.99
C PHE A 520 4.98 22.75 -16.15
N THR A 521 5.58 23.21 -15.05
CA THR A 521 6.56 24.30 -15.11
C THR A 521 7.92 23.90 -15.71
N THR A 522 8.14 22.63 -15.95
CA THR A 522 9.33 22.07 -16.60
C THR A 522 8.99 21.43 -17.94
N ALA A 523 10.00 21.00 -18.68
CA ALA A 523 9.82 20.37 -19.98
C ALA A 523 8.89 19.16 -19.89
N PHE A 524 8.05 19.01 -20.90
CA PHE A 524 7.06 17.96 -21.05
C PHE A 524 7.35 17.20 -22.34
N THR A 525 7.61 15.93 -22.25
CA THR A 525 7.88 15.09 -23.42
C THR A 525 7.13 13.77 -23.27
N LEU A 526 6.25 13.48 -24.23
CA LEU A 526 5.53 12.23 -24.31
C LEU A 526 5.75 11.63 -25.70
N PRO A 527 6.29 10.43 -25.81
CA PRO A 527 6.25 9.67 -27.05
C PRO A 527 4.94 8.89 -27.17
N GLY A 528 4.60 8.47 -28.38
CA GLY A 528 3.47 7.59 -28.65
C GLY A 528 2.19 8.30 -29.10
N THR A 529 1.06 7.62 -28.91
CA THR A 529 -0.26 8.04 -29.43
C THR A 529 -1.16 8.60 -28.32
N GLN A 530 -0.61 9.47 -27.44
CA GLN A 530 -1.38 10.15 -26.42
C GLN A 530 -2.21 11.29 -27.04
N THR A 531 -3.35 11.57 -26.40
CA THR A 531 -4.13 12.76 -26.66
C THR A 531 -3.85 13.80 -25.58
N TYR A 532 -3.39 14.99 -25.96
CA TYR A 532 -3.07 16.05 -25.00
C TYR A 532 -3.44 17.44 -25.54
N GLY A 533 -3.70 18.37 -24.62
CA GLY A 533 -4.02 19.76 -24.97
C GLY A 533 -4.31 20.60 -23.74
N ASN A 534 -4.46 21.91 -23.93
CA ASN A 534 -4.79 22.86 -22.87
C ASN A 534 -3.90 22.72 -21.62
N ASN A 535 -2.61 22.44 -21.80
CA ASN A 535 -1.64 22.39 -20.72
C ASN A 535 -0.76 23.65 -20.77
N ILE A 536 -0.44 24.22 -19.62
CA ILE A 536 0.65 25.19 -19.49
C ILE A 536 1.94 24.41 -19.28
N THR A 537 2.93 24.67 -20.16
CA THR A 537 4.22 23.99 -20.14
C THR A 537 5.37 24.97 -19.96
N ALA A 538 6.60 24.47 -19.88
CA ALA A 538 7.82 25.28 -19.77
C ALA A 538 7.84 26.44 -20.79
N GLY A 539 8.15 27.63 -20.31
CA GLY A 539 8.16 28.88 -21.12
C GLY A 539 6.93 29.77 -20.92
N THR A 540 5.82 29.24 -20.36
CA THR A 540 4.65 30.04 -19.97
C THR A 540 4.60 30.16 -18.45
N ASN A 541 4.65 31.39 -17.93
CA ASN A 541 4.53 31.64 -16.49
C ASN A 541 3.07 31.49 -16.03
N PRO A 542 2.74 30.57 -15.15
CA PRO A 542 1.38 30.41 -14.61
C PRO A 542 0.94 31.54 -13.67
N VAL A 543 1.86 32.41 -13.28
CA VAL A 543 1.62 33.51 -12.34
C VAL A 543 1.03 33.05 -11.02
N PHE A 544 1.79 32.22 -10.32
CA PHE A 544 1.42 31.75 -8.98
C PHE A 544 1.48 32.87 -7.93
N VAL A 545 0.71 32.74 -6.86
CA VAL A 545 0.65 33.70 -5.74
C VAL A 545 2.01 33.81 -5.03
N ASN A 546 2.58 32.67 -4.59
CA ASN A 546 3.91 32.63 -3.97
C ASN A 546 4.51 31.22 -4.05
N PRO A 547 5.12 30.85 -5.18
CA PRO A 547 5.66 29.50 -5.37
C PRO A 547 6.86 29.17 -4.48
N LEU A 548 7.56 30.17 -3.93
CA LEU A 548 8.67 29.95 -2.99
C LEU A 548 8.19 29.51 -1.61
N GLU A 549 6.95 29.83 -1.24
CA GLU A 549 6.26 29.37 -0.04
C GLU A 549 5.21 28.28 -0.36
N TYR A 550 5.39 27.61 -1.50
CA TYR A 550 4.53 26.52 -1.98
C TYR A 550 3.05 26.89 -2.14
N ASN A 551 2.75 28.18 -2.34
CA ASN A 551 1.41 28.65 -2.69
C ASN A 551 1.26 28.73 -4.21
N PHE A 552 0.76 27.65 -4.78
CA PHE A 552 0.57 27.48 -6.23
C PHE A 552 -0.82 27.88 -6.71
N ARG A 553 -1.59 28.63 -5.93
CA ARG A 553 -2.79 29.31 -6.40
C ARG A 553 -2.41 30.33 -7.46
N ILE A 554 -3.29 30.54 -8.42
CA ILE A 554 -3.04 31.48 -9.53
C ILE A 554 -3.55 32.89 -9.19
N GLN A 555 -2.84 33.90 -9.69
CA GLN A 555 -3.21 35.30 -9.53
C GLN A 555 -4.23 35.75 -10.60
N PRO A 556 -4.91 36.93 -10.44
CA PRO A 556 -5.95 37.41 -11.37
C PRO A 556 -5.52 37.58 -12.82
N ASN A 557 -4.23 37.66 -13.09
CA ASN A 557 -3.66 37.84 -14.44
C ASN A 557 -3.02 36.57 -14.99
N SER A 558 -3.31 35.42 -14.38
CA SER A 558 -2.78 34.14 -14.83
C SER A 558 -3.35 33.74 -16.20
N PRO A 559 -2.52 33.24 -17.11
CA PRO A 559 -2.98 32.67 -18.38
C PRO A 559 -3.71 31.31 -18.19
N ALA A 560 -3.79 30.79 -16.98
CA ALA A 560 -4.50 29.57 -16.67
C ALA A 560 -6.01 29.79 -16.49
N ILE A 561 -6.43 31.03 -16.18
CA ILE A 561 -7.83 31.37 -15.90
C ILE A 561 -8.68 31.18 -17.16
N ASP A 562 -9.81 30.47 -17.04
CA ASP A 562 -10.78 30.18 -18.11
C ASP A 562 -10.16 29.54 -19.37
N ALA A 563 -9.00 28.88 -19.25
CA ALA A 563 -8.22 28.38 -20.40
C ALA A 563 -8.27 26.85 -20.55
N GLY A 564 -8.89 26.15 -19.61
CA GLY A 564 -9.08 24.72 -19.66
C GLY A 564 -10.28 24.27 -20.49
N ILE A 565 -10.33 22.98 -20.78
CA ILE A 565 -11.53 22.35 -21.36
C ILE A 565 -12.40 21.76 -20.25
N VAL A 566 -13.72 21.72 -20.48
CA VAL A 566 -14.65 21.06 -19.59
C VAL A 566 -14.44 19.55 -19.66
N ILE A 567 -14.17 18.93 -18.52
CA ILE A 567 -14.02 17.48 -18.34
C ILE A 567 -15.07 17.04 -17.31
N PRO A 568 -16.23 16.50 -17.75
CA PRO A 568 -17.31 16.09 -16.85
C PRO A 568 -16.83 15.11 -15.79
N GLY A 569 -17.22 15.34 -14.52
CA GLY A 569 -16.76 14.55 -13.37
C GLY A 569 -15.40 14.98 -12.80
N ILE A 570 -14.66 15.86 -13.45
CA ILE A 570 -13.37 16.40 -12.99
C ILE A 570 -13.43 17.90 -12.75
N THR A 571 -13.92 18.66 -13.74
CA THR A 571 -13.96 20.13 -13.68
C THR A 571 -15.34 20.67 -13.31
N ASP A 572 -16.24 19.81 -12.83
CA ASP A 572 -17.59 20.21 -12.43
C ASP A 572 -17.54 21.28 -11.31
N GLY A 573 -18.32 22.35 -11.48
CA GLY A 573 -18.36 23.43 -10.50
C GLY A 573 -17.27 24.51 -10.66
N TYR A 574 -16.61 24.55 -11.82
CA TYR A 574 -15.68 25.63 -12.12
C TYR A 574 -16.34 27.01 -12.06
N VAL A 575 -15.54 28.05 -11.85
CA VAL A 575 -15.95 29.45 -11.76
C VAL A 575 -15.46 30.18 -13.02
N GLY A 576 -16.33 30.99 -13.63
CA GLY A 576 -15.94 31.75 -14.84
C GLY A 576 -16.57 31.18 -16.12
N SER A 577 -15.91 31.40 -17.26
CA SER A 577 -16.40 31.00 -18.59
C SER A 577 -15.96 29.58 -19.01
N ALA A 578 -14.88 29.07 -18.41
CA ALA A 578 -14.35 27.73 -18.60
C ALA A 578 -13.54 27.33 -17.35
N PRO A 579 -13.22 26.03 -17.17
CA PRO A 579 -12.34 25.61 -16.08
C PRO A 579 -10.94 26.25 -16.20
N ASP A 580 -10.29 26.43 -15.07
CA ASP A 580 -8.91 26.85 -15.05
C ASP A 580 -7.96 25.68 -15.37
N ILE A 581 -6.76 26.00 -15.83
CA ILE A 581 -5.67 25.03 -15.99
C ILE A 581 -4.93 24.90 -14.66
N GLY A 582 -4.70 23.66 -14.20
CA GLY A 582 -3.98 23.36 -12.97
C GLY A 582 -4.87 22.87 -11.84
N ALA A 583 -4.29 22.78 -10.64
CA ALA A 583 -4.92 22.14 -9.48
C ALA A 583 -5.88 23.05 -8.69
N TYR A 584 -5.87 24.33 -8.97
CA TYR A 584 -6.71 25.33 -8.29
C TYR A 584 -7.53 26.13 -9.27
N GLU A 585 -8.77 26.41 -8.90
CA GLU A 585 -9.70 27.26 -9.60
C GLU A 585 -9.66 28.68 -9.02
N TYR A 586 -9.45 29.70 -9.86
CA TYR A 586 -9.43 31.09 -9.42
C TYR A 586 -10.82 31.54 -8.98
N GLY A 587 -10.93 32.01 -7.74
CA GLY A 587 -12.23 32.37 -7.14
C GLY A 587 -13.08 31.19 -6.69
N GLY A 588 -12.59 29.95 -6.86
CA GLY A 588 -13.21 28.73 -6.38
C GLY A 588 -12.95 28.48 -4.89
N THR A 589 -13.43 27.34 -4.40
CA THR A 589 -13.20 26.91 -3.03
C THR A 589 -11.83 26.24 -2.91
N ASP A 590 -11.01 26.74 -2.00
CA ASP A 590 -9.72 26.13 -1.69
C ASP A 590 -9.87 24.78 -0.96
N TRP A 591 -8.93 23.88 -1.22
CA TRP A 591 -8.81 22.61 -0.53
C TRP A 591 -7.49 22.50 0.21
N ILE A 592 -7.47 21.67 1.27
CA ILE A 592 -6.30 21.43 2.12
C ILE A 592 -6.07 19.92 2.20
N ALA A 593 -4.82 19.51 2.07
CA ALA A 593 -4.39 18.13 2.22
C ALA A 593 -3.67 17.89 3.55
N GLY A 594 -3.71 16.64 4.02
CA GLY A 594 -3.07 16.21 5.25
C GLY A 594 -4.04 16.04 6.42
N HIS A 595 -3.52 15.51 7.52
CA HIS A 595 -4.31 15.21 8.72
C HIS A 595 -4.70 16.48 9.49
N ASN A 596 -5.82 16.39 10.18
CA ASN A 596 -6.28 17.42 11.12
C ASN A 596 -6.96 16.75 12.33
N PHE A 597 -6.22 16.57 13.42
CA PHE A 597 -6.76 15.95 14.64
C PHE A 597 -7.71 16.88 15.44
N ILE A 598 -7.65 18.19 15.18
CA ILE A 598 -8.51 19.17 15.88
C ILE A 598 -9.91 19.16 15.25
N SER A 599 -9.97 19.08 13.92
CA SER A 599 -11.21 19.02 13.15
C SER A 599 -11.13 17.86 12.14
N PRO A 600 -11.35 16.62 12.60
CA PRO A 600 -11.20 15.45 11.74
C PRO A 600 -12.14 15.53 10.53
N PRO A 601 -11.63 15.29 9.31
CA PRO A 601 -12.46 15.27 8.12
C PRO A 601 -13.36 14.03 8.11
N ASN A 602 -14.48 14.13 7.40
CA ASN A 602 -15.38 13.01 7.11
C ASN A 602 -15.46 12.78 5.60
N PRO A 603 -14.43 12.18 4.99
CA PRO A 603 -14.36 12.03 3.55
C PRO A 603 -15.35 11.00 3.02
N VAL A 604 -15.87 11.27 1.82
CA VAL A 604 -16.78 10.38 1.09
C VAL A 604 -16.00 9.65 0.00
N PHE A 605 -16.36 8.41 -0.25
CA PHE A 605 -15.90 7.67 -1.42
C PHE A 605 -16.72 8.13 -2.63
N GLU A 606 -16.15 9.01 -3.44
CA GLU A 606 -16.82 9.52 -4.63
C GLU A 606 -16.70 8.55 -5.80
N SER A 607 -17.82 8.30 -6.48
CA SER A 607 -17.82 7.54 -7.72
C SER A 607 -17.49 8.49 -8.87
N VAL A 608 -16.39 8.25 -9.56
CA VAL A 608 -16.00 9.01 -10.76
C VAL A 608 -16.35 8.16 -11.98
N SER A 609 -17.26 8.64 -12.82
CA SER A 609 -17.56 8.05 -14.10
C SER A 609 -17.09 8.98 -15.21
N LEU A 610 -15.92 8.67 -15.80
CA LEU A 610 -15.34 9.45 -16.88
C LEU A 610 -15.57 8.78 -18.24
N LEU A 611 -15.76 9.61 -19.27
CA LEU A 611 -16.06 9.17 -20.63
C LEU A 611 -14.95 8.29 -21.22
N TYR A 612 -13.69 8.57 -20.92
CA TYR A 612 -12.53 7.92 -21.53
C TYR A 612 -11.90 6.83 -20.68
N THR A 613 -12.55 6.42 -19.59
CA THR A 613 -12.05 5.32 -18.76
C THR A 613 -12.09 4.00 -19.52
N ASN A 614 -11.01 3.22 -19.47
CA ASN A 614 -11.00 1.89 -20.05
C ASN A 614 -12.09 1.01 -19.43
N LYS A 615 -12.96 0.45 -20.25
CA LYS A 615 -14.09 -0.39 -19.81
C LYS A 615 -13.73 -1.87 -19.64
N VAL A 616 -12.52 -2.27 -20.05
CA VAL A 616 -12.04 -3.66 -19.94
C VAL A 616 -11.39 -3.88 -18.57
N ARG A 617 -11.73 -4.99 -17.94
CA ARG A 617 -11.09 -5.44 -16.70
C ARG A 617 -10.03 -6.49 -17.01
N GLN A 618 -8.86 -6.38 -16.37
CA GLN A 618 -7.75 -7.31 -16.56
C GLN A 618 -7.34 -7.48 -18.04
N GLY A 619 -7.29 -6.40 -18.78
CA GLY A 619 -6.94 -6.41 -20.20
C GLY A 619 -5.47 -6.73 -20.47
N GLY A 620 -4.56 -6.46 -19.52
CA GLY A 620 -3.12 -6.75 -19.62
C GLY A 620 -2.70 -8.10 -19.03
N PHE A 621 -3.58 -8.84 -18.37
CA PHE A 621 -3.37 -10.18 -17.81
C PHE A 621 -2.17 -10.36 -16.85
N GLU A 622 -1.51 -9.32 -16.41
CA GLU A 622 -0.22 -9.33 -15.70
C GLU A 622 -0.26 -10.05 -14.34
N ASN A 623 -1.43 -10.14 -13.71
CA ASN A 623 -1.63 -10.91 -12.48
C ASN A 623 -1.62 -12.45 -12.69
N GLY A 624 -1.46 -12.91 -13.92
CA GLY A 624 -1.44 -14.33 -14.27
C GLY A 624 -2.82 -15.03 -14.24
N VAL A 625 -3.91 -14.28 -14.08
CA VAL A 625 -5.28 -14.81 -13.99
C VAL A 625 -6.10 -14.32 -15.17
N ILE A 626 -6.86 -15.21 -15.81
CA ILE A 626 -7.76 -14.86 -16.93
C ILE A 626 -9.04 -14.18 -16.43
N SER A 627 -9.55 -14.55 -15.26
CA SER A 627 -10.76 -13.91 -14.68
C SER A 627 -10.62 -12.38 -14.62
N PRO A 628 -11.65 -11.58 -14.99
CA PRO A 628 -13.05 -11.97 -15.21
C PRO A 628 -13.40 -12.38 -16.64
N TRP A 629 -12.43 -12.68 -17.49
CA TRP A 629 -12.68 -13.20 -18.81
C TRP A 629 -13.19 -14.64 -18.76
N VAL A 630 -14.16 -14.95 -19.62
CA VAL A 630 -14.76 -16.28 -19.74
C VAL A 630 -14.13 -17.01 -20.91
N LYS A 631 -13.65 -18.21 -20.67
CA LYS A 631 -13.15 -19.09 -21.73
C LYS A 631 -14.29 -19.62 -22.56
N THR A 632 -14.07 -19.76 -23.87
CA THR A 632 -15.06 -20.22 -24.83
C THR A 632 -14.50 -21.38 -25.67
N HIS A 633 -15.37 -22.11 -26.39
CA HIS A 633 -15.00 -23.23 -27.28
C HIS A 633 -14.26 -24.35 -26.53
N SER A 634 -13.02 -24.67 -26.90
CA SER A 634 -12.23 -25.71 -26.22
C SER A 634 -11.96 -25.42 -24.75
N GLY A 635 -12.00 -24.14 -24.33
CA GLY A 635 -11.75 -23.70 -22.96
C GLY A 635 -10.31 -23.87 -22.52
N THR A 636 -9.36 -24.03 -23.45
CA THR A 636 -7.94 -24.27 -23.18
C THR A 636 -7.12 -22.99 -23.02
N ALA A 637 -7.73 -21.81 -23.17
CA ALA A 637 -7.08 -20.53 -22.98
C ALA A 637 -6.38 -20.45 -21.62
N GLU A 638 -5.13 -19.97 -21.59
CA GLU A 638 -4.31 -19.88 -20.37
C GLU A 638 -3.42 -18.65 -20.36
N SER A 639 -3.09 -18.16 -19.17
CA SER A 639 -2.08 -17.12 -19.00
C SER A 639 -0.68 -17.72 -19.12
N VAL A 640 0.17 -17.11 -19.93
CA VAL A 640 1.53 -17.59 -20.23
C VAL A 640 2.56 -16.48 -20.13
N SER A 641 3.84 -16.84 -19.89
CA SER A 641 4.96 -15.91 -19.90
C SER A 641 5.53 -15.71 -21.31
N VAL A 642 4.66 -15.26 -22.22
CA VAL A 642 5.00 -14.81 -23.59
C VAL A 642 4.45 -13.40 -23.72
N PRO A 643 5.00 -12.43 -22.98
CA PRO A 643 4.40 -11.12 -22.86
C PRO A 643 4.54 -10.31 -24.14
N ARG A 644 3.57 -9.44 -24.36
CA ARG A 644 3.71 -8.28 -25.20
C ARG A 644 4.25 -7.10 -24.39
N SER A 645 3.70 -6.88 -23.21
CA SER A 645 4.09 -5.79 -22.33
C SER A 645 4.95 -6.27 -21.15
N VAL A 646 4.44 -6.48 -19.97
CA VAL A 646 5.25 -6.67 -18.76
C VAL A 646 5.71 -8.10 -18.55
N SER A 647 4.81 -9.03 -18.28
CA SER A 647 5.19 -10.39 -17.91
C SER A 647 4.28 -11.49 -18.43
N LYS A 648 3.04 -11.18 -18.76
CA LYS A 648 2.00 -12.15 -19.10
C LYS A 648 1.19 -11.75 -20.34
N SER A 649 0.66 -12.77 -21.01
CA SER A 649 -0.38 -12.64 -22.03
C SER A 649 -1.32 -13.85 -21.96
N VAL A 650 -2.39 -13.87 -22.72
CA VAL A 650 -3.24 -15.06 -22.87
C VAL A 650 -2.89 -15.79 -24.14
N ARG A 651 -2.62 -17.08 -24.03
CA ARG A 651 -2.47 -18.03 -25.13
C ARG A 651 -3.80 -18.76 -25.36
N LEU A 652 -4.28 -18.76 -26.59
CA LEU A 652 -5.39 -19.60 -27.04
C LEU A 652 -4.85 -20.92 -27.61
N GLY A 653 -5.52 -22.03 -27.31
CA GLY A 653 -5.06 -23.40 -27.60
C GLY A 653 -4.97 -23.77 -29.06
N THR A 654 -4.54 -25.02 -29.33
CA THR A 654 -4.33 -25.54 -30.70
C THR A 654 -5.66 -25.87 -31.41
N GLY A 655 -6.76 -26.03 -30.72
CA GLY A 655 -8.10 -26.19 -31.30
C GLY A 655 -8.83 -24.86 -31.53
N GLU A 656 -10.11 -24.95 -31.78
CA GLU A 656 -10.99 -23.79 -31.71
C GLU A 656 -11.08 -23.30 -30.28
N ASP A 657 -10.69 -22.06 -30.00
CA ASP A 657 -10.56 -21.54 -28.64
C ASP A 657 -10.85 -20.04 -28.57
N GLY A 658 -11.12 -19.52 -27.38
CA GLY A 658 -11.36 -18.10 -27.20
C GLY A 658 -11.57 -17.67 -25.76
N ILE A 659 -11.55 -16.35 -25.59
CA ILE A 659 -11.93 -15.66 -24.37
C ILE A 659 -12.89 -14.52 -24.69
N LYS A 660 -13.77 -14.19 -23.76
CA LYS A 660 -14.70 -13.06 -23.88
C LYS A 660 -14.95 -12.39 -22.56
N GLN A 661 -15.35 -11.12 -22.63
CA GLN A 661 -15.77 -10.33 -21.47
C GLN A 661 -16.98 -9.49 -21.83
N VAL A 662 -17.99 -9.47 -20.93
CA VAL A 662 -19.12 -8.56 -21.05
C VAL A 662 -18.76 -7.24 -20.39
N LEU A 663 -18.85 -6.17 -21.16
CA LEU A 663 -18.69 -4.79 -20.70
C LEU A 663 -20.06 -4.25 -20.28
N SER A 664 -20.08 -3.44 -19.23
CA SER A 664 -21.26 -2.73 -18.75
C SER A 664 -20.97 -1.23 -18.59
N GLY A 665 -22.02 -0.42 -18.45
CA GLY A 665 -21.87 1.01 -18.26
C GLY A 665 -21.41 1.76 -19.52
N LEU A 666 -21.75 1.25 -20.69
CA LEU A 666 -21.62 1.97 -21.94
C LEU A 666 -22.79 2.96 -22.13
N SER A 667 -22.51 4.09 -22.77
CA SER A 667 -23.53 5.06 -23.14
C SER A 667 -24.22 4.65 -24.43
N PRO A 668 -25.56 4.77 -24.57
CA PRO A 668 -26.26 4.52 -25.81
C PRO A 668 -25.86 5.51 -26.93
N ASN A 669 -25.96 5.08 -28.18
CA ASN A 669 -25.63 5.87 -29.39
C ASN A 669 -24.21 6.47 -29.35
N THR A 670 -23.27 5.81 -28.69
CA THR A 670 -21.93 6.32 -28.45
C THR A 670 -20.90 5.46 -29.18
N SER A 671 -19.94 6.13 -29.83
CA SER A 671 -18.86 5.45 -30.55
C SER A 671 -17.72 5.07 -29.60
N TYR A 672 -17.27 3.84 -29.73
CA TYR A 672 -16.18 3.24 -28.95
C TYR A 672 -15.15 2.63 -29.89
N VAL A 673 -13.94 2.42 -29.38
CA VAL A 673 -12.91 1.60 -30.04
C VAL A 673 -12.45 0.52 -29.07
N CYS A 674 -12.48 -0.73 -29.52
CA CYS A 674 -11.86 -1.86 -28.84
C CYS A 674 -10.47 -2.07 -29.43
N THR A 675 -9.46 -2.07 -28.61
CA THR A 675 -8.05 -2.34 -28.98
C THR A 675 -7.56 -3.62 -28.32
N ALA A 676 -6.67 -4.35 -29.00
CA ALA A 676 -5.94 -5.47 -28.41
C ALA A 676 -4.64 -5.69 -29.17
N TRP A 677 -3.62 -6.18 -28.49
CA TRP A 677 -2.41 -6.67 -29.14
C TRP A 677 -2.52 -8.16 -29.38
N VAL A 678 -2.15 -8.58 -30.57
CA VAL A 678 -2.26 -9.97 -31.01
C VAL A 678 -0.97 -10.45 -31.68
N LYS A 679 -0.72 -11.75 -31.55
CA LYS A 679 0.36 -12.47 -32.23
C LYS A 679 -0.13 -13.87 -32.57
N ALA A 680 0.13 -14.36 -33.76
CA ALA A 680 -0.21 -15.71 -34.17
C ALA A 680 1.07 -16.50 -34.47
N ASP A 681 1.10 -17.80 -34.18
CA ASP A 681 2.10 -18.68 -34.71
C ASP A 681 1.92 -18.81 -36.25
N SER A 682 2.96 -19.20 -36.95
CA SER A 682 2.93 -19.27 -38.45
C SER A 682 1.76 -20.13 -38.96
N GLY A 683 0.95 -19.54 -39.83
CA GLY A 683 -0.23 -20.19 -40.42
C GLY A 683 -1.52 -20.04 -39.64
N GLU A 684 -1.46 -19.52 -38.41
CA GLU A 684 -2.64 -19.34 -37.55
C GLU A 684 -3.29 -17.96 -37.72
N LYS A 685 -4.52 -17.84 -37.24
CA LYS A 685 -5.30 -16.60 -37.26
C LYS A 685 -5.96 -16.35 -35.93
N ILE A 686 -6.03 -15.08 -35.53
CA ILE A 686 -6.78 -14.61 -34.38
C ILE A 686 -7.79 -13.54 -34.82
N LYS A 687 -9.00 -13.61 -34.32
CA LYS A 687 -10.07 -12.62 -34.52
C LYS A 687 -10.30 -11.89 -33.20
N ILE A 688 -10.26 -10.57 -33.24
CA ILE A 688 -10.74 -9.68 -32.17
C ILE A 688 -12.06 -9.09 -32.63
N GLY A 689 -13.08 -9.11 -31.75
CA GLY A 689 -14.36 -8.59 -32.11
C GLY A 689 -15.21 -8.07 -30.95
N VAL A 690 -16.27 -7.37 -31.32
CA VAL A 690 -17.27 -6.79 -30.42
C VAL A 690 -18.64 -7.17 -30.92
N THR A 691 -19.48 -7.66 -30.01
CA THR A 691 -20.86 -8.06 -30.28
C THR A 691 -21.81 -7.59 -29.15
N SER A 692 -23.09 -7.82 -29.31
CA SER A 692 -24.14 -7.51 -28.29
C SER A 692 -24.18 -6.03 -27.87
N PHE A 693 -23.81 -5.12 -28.73
CA PHE A 693 -23.84 -3.68 -28.51
C PHE A 693 -25.01 -2.96 -29.18
N GLY A 694 -26.00 -3.70 -29.68
CA GLY A 694 -27.19 -3.17 -30.38
C GLY A 694 -26.95 -2.87 -31.88
N GLY A 695 -25.84 -3.36 -32.44
CA GLY A 695 -25.44 -3.28 -33.84
C GLY A 695 -25.03 -4.64 -34.39
N ILE A 696 -24.56 -4.65 -35.64
CA ILE A 696 -23.94 -5.82 -36.27
C ILE A 696 -22.54 -6.03 -35.67
N GLU A 697 -22.15 -7.28 -35.45
CA GLU A 697 -20.81 -7.64 -34.97
C GLU A 697 -19.72 -6.91 -35.76
N SER A 698 -18.81 -6.30 -35.03
CA SER A 698 -17.59 -5.66 -35.59
C SER A 698 -16.36 -6.49 -35.22
N ASN A 699 -15.54 -6.86 -36.17
CA ASN A 699 -14.36 -7.68 -35.92
C ASN A 699 -13.24 -7.46 -36.93
N ILE A 700 -12.03 -7.81 -36.52
CA ILE A 700 -10.82 -7.83 -37.39
C ILE A 700 -10.06 -9.12 -37.10
N THR A 701 -9.56 -9.75 -38.18
CA THR A 701 -8.72 -10.94 -38.10
C THR A 701 -7.27 -10.61 -38.45
N SER A 702 -6.32 -11.13 -37.69
CA SER A 702 -4.88 -11.00 -37.94
C SER A 702 -4.24 -12.37 -38.04
N SER A 703 -3.20 -12.46 -38.87
CA SER A 703 -2.28 -13.59 -38.96
C SER A 703 -0.83 -13.15 -38.71
N SER A 704 -0.62 -12.00 -38.10
CA SER A 704 0.70 -11.45 -37.80
C SER A 704 1.49 -12.38 -36.87
N THR A 705 2.68 -12.74 -37.24
CA THR A 705 3.61 -13.54 -36.43
C THR A 705 4.41 -12.70 -35.44
N THR A 706 4.25 -11.38 -35.48
CA THR A 706 4.78 -10.44 -34.52
C THR A 706 3.63 -9.74 -33.81
N TRP A 707 3.88 -9.25 -32.59
CA TRP A 707 2.89 -8.48 -31.88
C TRP A 707 2.40 -7.28 -32.67
N THR A 708 1.10 -7.20 -32.92
CA THR A 708 0.46 -6.17 -33.74
C THR A 708 -0.81 -5.70 -33.04
N MET A 709 -0.99 -4.39 -32.92
CA MET A 709 -2.22 -3.82 -32.35
C MET A 709 -3.36 -3.88 -33.37
N ILE A 710 -4.51 -4.35 -32.93
CA ILE A 710 -5.78 -4.31 -33.68
C ILE A 710 -6.72 -3.30 -33.02
N SER A 711 -7.45 -2.55 -33.85
CA SER A 711 -8.45 -1.57 -33.41
C SER A 711 -9.78 -1.85 -34.08
N VAL A 712 -10.80 -2.19 -33.30
CA VAL A 712 -12.16 -2.53 -33.75
C VAL A 712 -13.12 -1.44 -33.32
N PRO A 713 -13.54 -0.52 -34.20
CA PRO A 713 -14.53 0.50 -33.88
C PRO A 713 -15.94 -0.10 -33.81
N PHE A 714 -16.76 0.42 -32.92
CA PHE A 714 -18.18 0.09 -32.82
C PHE A 714 -18.98 1.26 -32.23
N THR A 715 -20.29 1.28 -32.51
CA THR A 715 -21.19 2.29 -31.94
C THR A 715 -22.37 1.59 -31.29
N THR A 716 -22.62 1.91 -30.03
CA THR A 716 -23.74 1.32 -29.27
C THR A 716 -25.08 1.71 -29.84
N GLY A 717 -26.04 0.81 -29.83
CA GLY A 717 -27.42 1.09 -30.25
C GLY A 717 -28.14 2.01 -29.25
N ALA A 718 -29.36 2.47 -29.65
CA ALA A 718 -30.12 3.49 -28.92
C ALA A 718 -30.49 3.08 -27.47
N SER A 719 -30.53 1.80 -27.16
CA SER A 719 -30.81 1.28 -25.81
C SER A 719 -29.70 0.39 -25.23
N ALA A 720 -28.56 0.28 -25.92
CA ALA A 720 -27.50 -0.61 -25.51
C ALA A 720 -26.61 0.07 -24.44
N ALA A 721 -26.53 -0.52 -23.27
CA ALA A 721 -25.66 -0.11 -22.17
C ALA A 721 -24.54 -1.13 -21.90
N SER A 722 -24.36 -2.10 -22.79
CA SER A 722 -23.39 -3.18 -22.69
C SER A 722 -22.89 -3.61 -24.07
N ALA A 723 -21.74 -4.30 -24.08
CA ALA A 723 -21.19 -5.01 -25.24
C ALA A 723 -20.46 -6.25 -24.77
N GLU A 724 -20.24 -7.20 -25.67
CA GLU A 724 -19.34 -8.34 -25.43
C GLU A 724 -18.12 -8.21 -26.34
N ILE A 725 -16.93 -8.16 -25.77
CA ILE A 725 -15.66 -8.20 -26.49
C ILE A 725 -15.10 -9.61 -26.43
N TYR A 726 -14.36 -10.01 -27.46
CA TYR A 726 -13.78 -11.34 -27.51
C TYR A 726 -12.47 -11.41 -28.30
N ALA A 727 -11.65 -12.40 -27.95
CA ALA A 727 -10.61 -12.96 -28.81
C ALA A 727 -10.96 -14.38 -29.18
N TYR A 728 -10.88 -14.72 -30.47
CA TYR A 728 -11.27 -16.01 -30.99
C TYR A 728 -10.22 -16.56 -31.96
N LYS A 729 -9.86 -17.80 -31.76
CA LYS A 729 -9.01 -18.59 -32.66
C LYS A 729 -9.83 -19.69 -33.31
N PRO A 730 -9.91 -19.77 -34.68
CA PRO A 730 -10.48 -20.93 -35.34
C PRO A 730 -9.58 -22.16 -35.12
N SER A 731 -10.08 -23.33 -35.43
CA SER A 731 -9.31 -24.57 -35.35
C SER A 731 -8.01 -24.47 -36.10
N GLY A 732 -6.91 -24.97 -35.52
CA GLY A 732 -5.57 -24.95 -36.10
C GLY A 732 -4.62 -25.81 -35.27
N THR A 733 -3.34 -25.87 -35.68
CA THR A 733 -2.34 -26.79 -35.11
C THR A 733 -1.33 -26.10 -34.18
N ALA A 734 -1.33 -24.75 -34.12
CA ALA A 734 -0.44 -23.97 -33.29
C ALA A 734 -1.22 -22.94 -32.48
N TYR A 735 -0.54 -22.03 -31.78
CA TYR A 735 -1.13 -21.11 -30.83
C TYR A 735 -1.33 -19.71 -31.42
N VAL A 736 -2.19 -18.93 -30.75
CA VAL A 736 -2.26 -17.49 -30.90
C VAL A 736 -2.24 -16.84 -29.52
N TYR A 737 -1.83 -15.59 -29.49
CA TYR A 737 -1.64 -14.84 -28.24
C TYR A 737 -2.38 -13.52 -28.32
N VAL A 738 -2.93 -13.09 -27.17
CA VAL A 738 -3.60 -11.80 -27.04
C VAL A 738 -3.21 -11.12 -25.73
N ASP A 739 -3.09 -9.81 -25.78
CA ASP A 739 -2.70 -8.99 -24.65
C ASP A 739 -3.26 -7.57 -24.76
N ASP A 740 -3.20 -6.82 -23.67
CA ASP A 740 -3.46 -5.39 -23.59
C ASP A 740 -4.80 -4.93 -24.21
N PHE A 741 -5.88 -5.60 -23.84
CA PHE A 741 -7.22 -5.18 -24.26
C PHE A 741 -7.61 -3.83 -23.65
N GLY A 742 -8.22 -2.98 -24.48
CA GLY A 742 -8.82 -1.74 -24.04
C GLY A 742 -10.10 -1.44 -24.80
N VAL A 743 -11.07 -0.79 -24.13
CA VAL A 743 -12.26 -0.19 -24.78
C VAL A 743 -12.45 1.19 -24.18
N VAL A 744 -12.37 2.19 -25.02
CA VAL A 744 -12.56 3.59 -24.65
C VAL A 744 -13.53 4.26 -25.62
N GLU A 745 -14.18 5.31 -25.17
CA GLU A 745 -15.00 6.17 -26.00
C GLU A 745 -14.11 6.89 -27.03
N LYS A 746 -14.58 7.05 -28.28
CA LYS A 746 -13.82 7.61 -29.39
C LYS A 746 -13.97 9.12 -29.46
#